data_fceff554ad305148c0bb779227d032a9
#
_entry.id   fceff554ad305148c0bb779227d032a9
#
_cell.length_a   1.000
_cell.length_b   1.000
_cell.length_c   1.000
_cell.angle_alpha   90.00
_cell.angle_beta   90.00
_cell.angle_gamma   90.00
#
_symmetry.space_group_name_H-M   'P 1'
#
loop_
_entity.id
_entity.type
_entity.pdbx_description
1 polymer ?
#
loop_
_entity_poly.entity_id
_entity_poly.type
_entity_poly.pdbx_seq_one_letter_code
_entity_poly.pdbx_strand_id
1 'polypeptide(L)'
;MRAGFYPKLAASGMIKNKRMYLPYILTCTGMVMMYYIIQFLSVNEPIGQLSGAEAIQSTLAFGSWVIAIFACIFLFYTNSFLIRRRKKEFGLYNILGMDKWNISRILLWESLIIAAVSLGAGLLLGIALSKLAELGLINIMKGDVVYSMSVSFGAIVMTAAVFGVIFALLFLNSLRQIRFSSAISLVRSENTGEKPPRGNWLLGLAGLGILGGAYYIAVTIKNPLAALAMFFIAVVMVIVGTYLVMIAGSVLFCRILQRNKGYYYKSNHFVSVSSMVYRMKRNGAGLASICILATMVLVMISSTASLYFGEEDSINSRYPRDINLDFRVEDPAELSDELVRSLREELAAVCERRGITPENSYAFRNVAIAGLLQGTAVETNVSSVEADLLDGELYQFRFVPLADYNAVMGAEETLEDGEVLLWLYRNGAYGGAVLSFNGGNTFRVKKQVDDFVGTGETAMSIVDSMVIVVPDLAESLRGLDRLADFNGDRMIKSHWIYNFDTGADDETQLALRDDLLGELTQGGAIREKVGFSSVYLESQALNREDFYGVYGGLFYLGIILSLVFILAAVLIIYYKQISEGYEDQSRFEIMQKVGMTKREIRRSINSQLLTVFFLPLIFAAMHLAFAFPMIRKLLLLFNLSNAGLFAMTTVISVAVFAVFYTFVYQSTSNAYYKIVSGARE
;
A
#
# COMPACT_ATOMS: atom_id res chain seq x y z
N MET A 1 -38.83 -7.86 38.48
CA MET A 1 -37.41 -8.29 38.60
C MET A 1 -36.62 -7.19 39.29
N ARG A 2 -35.68 -7.54 40.22
CA ARG A 2 -34.86 -6.55 40.94
C ARG A 2 -34.03 -5.70 39.97
N ALA A 3 -33.98 -4.39 40.22
CA ALA A 3 -33.09 -3.48 39.51
C ALA A 3 -31.64 -4.01 39.64
N GLY A 4 -30.93 -4.22 38.52
CA GLY A 4 -29.56 -4.78 38.53
C GLY A 4 -29.43 -6.27 38.16
N PHE A 5 -30.53 -7.00 37.94
CA PHE A 5 -30.46 -8.43 37.55
C PHE A 5 -29.76 -8.65 36.23
N TYR A 6 -30.13 -7.90 35.18
CA TYR A 6 -29.56 -8.05 33.83
C TYR A 6 -28.07 -7.64 33.74
N PRO A 7 -27.62 -6.52 34.33
CA PRO A 7 -26.19 -6.19 34.41
C PRO A 7 -25.35 -7.26 35.13
N LYS A 8 -25.85 -7.77 36.28
CA LYS A 8 -25.16 -8.84 37.02
C LYS A 8 -25.05 -10.14 36.22
N LEU A 9 -26.12 -10.50 35.51
CA LEU A 9 -26.13 -11.73 34.68
C LEU A 9 -25.19 -11.57 33.47
N ALA A 10 -25.17 -10.41 32.83
CA ALA A 10 -24.25 -10.08 31.77
C ALA A 10 -22.79 -10.16 32.23
N ALA A 11 -22.42 -9.46 33.28
CA ALA A 11 -21.07 -9.48 33.86
C ALA A 11 -20.64 -10.91 34.30
N SER A 12 -21.52 -11.66 34.97
CA SER A 12 -21.24 -13.04 35.35
C SER A 12 -21.03 -13.96 34.14
N GLY A 13 -21.84 -13.78 33.08
CA GLY A 13 -21.68 -14.50 31.81
C GLY A 13 -20.35 -14.21 31.14
N MET A 14 -19.92 -12.96 31.11
CA MET A 14 -18.63 -12.54 30.54
C MET A 14 -17.44 -13.13 31.35
N ILE A 15 -17.50 -13.06 32.69
CA ILE A 15 -16.44 -13.59 33.57
C ILE A 15 -16.31 -15.11 33.42
N LYS A 16 -17.43 -15.85 33.39
CA LYS A 16 -17.43 -17.30 33.15
C LYS A 16 -16.86 -17.69 31.80
N ASN A 17 -17.04 -16.84 30.77
CA ASN A 17 -16.55 -17.02 29.41
C ASN A 17 -15.30 -16.15 29.14
N LYS A 18 -14.47 -15.83 30.14
CA LYS A 18 -13.31 -14.92 30.01
C LYS A 18 -12.36 -15.30 28.89
N ARG A 19 -12.17 -16.58 28.59
CA ARG A 19 -11.30 -17.06 27.50
C ARG A 19 -11.76 -16.58 26.11
N MET A 20 -13.03 -16.21 25.95
CA MET A 20 -13.57 -15.67 24.71
C MET A 20 -13.71 -14.15 24.74
N TYR A 21 -14.17 -13.58 25.88
CA TYR A 21 -14.39 -12.15 25.99
C TYR A 21 -13.12 -11.33 26.11
N LEU A 22 -12.11 -11.81 26.86
CA LEU A 22 -10.89 -11.06 27.12
C LEU A 22 -10.11 -10.74 25.83
N PRO A 23 -9.85 -11.69 24.91
CA PRO A 23 -9.20 -11.36 23.64
C PRO A 23 -10.03 -10.42 22.78
N TYR A 24 -11.37 -10.53 22.80
CA TYR A 24 -12.26 -9.62 22.08
C TYR A 24 -12.16 -8.19 22.60
N ILE A 25 -12.24 -8.01 23.93
CA ILE A 25 -12.11 -6.69 24.58
C ILE A 25 -10.73 -6.11 24.30
N LEU A 26 -9.65 -6.90 24.42
CA LEU A 26 -8.29 -6.46 24.12
C LEU A 26 -8.14 -5.97 22.68
N THR A 27 -8.78 -6.65 21.73
CA THR A 27 -8.76 -6.22 20.33
C THR A 27 -9.57 -4.96 20.09
N CYS A 28 -10.78 -4.86 20.68
CA CYS A 28 -11.56 -3.62 20.63
C CYS A 28 -10.76 -2.45 21.22
N THR A 29 -10.11 -2.67 22.37
CA THR A 29 -9.21 -1.69 23.01
C THR A 29 -8.06 -1.30 22.10
N GLY A 30 -7.39 -2.27 21.47
CA GLY A 30 -6.30 -2.02 20.53
C GLY A 30 -6.75 -1.23 19.29
N MET A 31 -7.94 -1.53 18.74
CA MET A 31 -8.49 -0.77 17.61
C MET A 31 -8.82 0.68 18.00
N VAL A 32 -9.44 0.89 19.16
CA VAL A 32 -9.72 2.24 19.68
C VAL A 32 -8.42 3.01 19.90
N MET A 33 -7.42 2.38 20.52
CA MET A 33 -6.10 2.96 20.78
C MET A 33 -5.42 3.41 19.48
N MET A 34 -5.33 2.51 18.48
CA MET A 34 -4.68 2.81 17.19
C MET A 34 -5.41 3.91 16.41
N TYR A 35 -6.74 3.88 16.42
CA TYR A 35 -7.53 4.95 15.80
C TYR A 35 -7.29 6.30 16.48
N TYR A 36 -7.30 6.33 17.82
CA TYR A 36 -7.02 7.55 18.56
C TYR A 36 -5.64 8.12 18.24
N ILE A 37 -4.60 7.26 18.22
CA ILE A 37 -3.23 7.68 17.90
C ILE A 37 -3.17 8.35 16.52
N ILE A 38 -3.70 7.71 15.48
CA ILE A 38 -3.70 8.28 14.13
C ILE A 38 -4.53 9.57 14.06
N GLN A 39 -5.71 9.59 14.69
CA GLN A 39 -6.55 10.78 14.74
C GLN A 39 -5.89 11.93 15.50
N PHE A 40 -5.17 11.63 16.59
CA PHE A 40 -4.38 12.60 17.32
C PHE A 40 -3.28 13.19 16.44
N LEU A 41 -2.49 12.35 15.77
CA LEU A 41 -1.39 12.79 14.91
C LEU A 41 -1.88 13.62 13.70
N SER A 42 -3.05 13.32 13.15
CA SER A 42 -3.62 14.06 12.02
C SER A 42 -4.04 15.50 12.34
N VAL A 43 -4.23 15.83 13.63
CA VAL A 43 -4.66 17.18 14.10
C VAL A 43 -3.68 17.79 15.08
N ASN A 44 -2.45 17.25 15.18
CA ASN A 44 -1.45 17.70 16.15
C ASN A 44 -0.77 18.97 15.65
N GLU A 45 -0.78 20.05 16.44
CA GLU A 45 -0.16 21.33 16.12
C GLU A 45 1.37 21.24 15.89
N PRO A 46 2.16 20.53 16.73
CA PRO A 46 3.58 20.33 16.48
C PRO A 46 3.92 19.73 15.12
N ILE A 47 3.10 18.77 14.65
CA ILE A 47 3.26 18.18 13.31
C ILE A 47 2.87 19.20 12.23
N GLY A 48 1.87 20.03 12.51
CA GLY A 48 1.42 21.10 11.59
C GLY A 48 2.44 22.22 11.34
N GLN A 49 3.52 22.27 12.11
CA GLN A 49 4.62 23.26 11.94
C GLN A 49 5.80 22.70 11.13
N LEU A 50 5.79 21.40 10.82
CA LEU A 50 6.84 20.78 10.00
C LEU A 50 6.63 21.09 8.52
N SER A 51 7.72 21.15 7.76
CA SER A 51 7.63 21.20 6.30
C SER A 51 6.88 19.97 5.77
N GLY A 52 6.00 20.16 4.77
CA GLY A 52 5.13 19.08 4.26
C GLY A 52 3.99 18.66 5.21
N ALA A 53 3.76 19.40 6.30
CA ALA A 53 2.76 19.08 7.33
C ALA A 53 1.35 18.82 6.77
N GLU A 54 0.92 19.60 5.78
CA GLU A 54 -0.41 19.46 5.16
C GLU A 54 -0.59 18.09 4.48
N ALA A 55 0.43 17.65 3.73
CA ALA A 55 0.43 16.35 3.08
C ALA A 55 0.41 15.20 4.10
N ILE A 56 1.19 15.33 5.18
CA ILE A 56 1.26 14.33 6.25
C ILE A 56 -0.07 14.23 6.99
N GLN A 57 -0.61 15.36 7.45
CA GLN A 57 -1.87 15.39 8.19
C GLN A 57 -3.02 14.85 7.34
N SER A 58 -3.06 15.19 6.05
CA SER A 58 -4.05 14.66 5.10
C SER A 58 -3.90 13.14 4.92
N THR A 59 -2.68 12.63 4.81
CA THR A 59 -2.39 11.20 4.71
C THR A 59 -2.81 10.45 5.98
N LEU A 60 -2.50 10.99 7.16
CA LEU A 60 -2.91 10.42 8.45
C LEU A 60 -4.43 10.47 8.64
N ALA A 61 -5.08 11.57 8.24
CA ALA A 61 -6.53 11.69 8.28
C ALA A 61 -7.20 10.64 7.37
N PHE A 62 -6.70 10.44 6.15
CA PHE A 62 -7.14 9.34 5.29
C PHE A 62 -6.91 7.97 5.96
N GLY A 63 -5.75 7.75 6.60
CA GLY A 63 -5.45 6.55 7.37
C GLY A 63 -6.44 6.28 8.49
N SER A 64 -6.91 7.32 9.19
CA SER A 64 -7.94 7.18 10.24
C SER A 64 -9.25 6.62 9.70
N TRP A 65 -9.71 7.06 8.51
CA TRP A 65 -10.87 6.51 7.83
C TRP A 65 -10.69 5.05 7.43
N VAL A 66 -9.51 4.69 6.93
CA VAL A 66 -9.18 3.29 6.60
C VAL A 66 -9.26 2.41 7.84
N ILE A 67 -8.71 2.86 8.98
CA ILE A 67 -8.80 2.11 10.25
C ILE A 67 -10.26 2.00 10.71
N ALA A 68 -11.05 3.06 10.63
CA ALA A 68 -12.47 3.02 11.04
C ALA A 68 -13.29 2.00 10.23
N ILE A 69 -13.14 2.02 8.90
CA ILE A 69 -13.82 1.06 8.00
C ILE A 69 -13.37 -0.37 8.29
N PHE A 70 -12.05 -0.57 8.41
CA PHE A 70 -11.48 -1.88 8.70
C PHE A 70 -11.93 -2.39 10.09
N ALA A 71 -11.86 -1.55 11.13
CA ALA A 71 -12.33 -1.89 12.46
C ALA A 71 -13.81 -2.27 12.46
N CYS A 72 -14.65 -1.56 11.74
CA CYS A 72 -16.06 -1.90 11.56
C CYS A 72 -16.22 -3.31 10.99
N ILE A 73 -15.64 -3.58 9.83
CA ILE A 73 -15.75 -4.90 9.15
C ILE A 73 -15.21 -6.02 10.05
N PHE A 74 -14.03 -5.81 10.64
CA PHE A 74 -13.37 -6.80 11.45
C PHE A 74 -14.10 -7.09 12.76
N LEU A 75 -14.56 -6.07 13.47
CA LEU A 75 -15.33 -6.23 14.70
C LEU A 75 -16.71 -6.87 14.45
N PHE A 76 -17.33 -6.63 13.30
CA PHE A 76 -18.52 -7.36 12.87
C PHE A 76 -18.27 -8.85 12.71
N TYR A 77 -17.16 -9.21 12.08
CA TYR A 77 -16.76 -10.61 11.93
C TYR A 77 -16.54 -11.28 13.29
N THR A 78 -15.74 -10.67 14.15
CA THR A 78 -15.39 -11.23 15.48
C THR A 78 -16.59 -11.27 16.44
N ASN A 79 -17.43 -10.24 16.43
CA ASN A 79 -18.67 -10.22 17.22
C ASN A 79 -19.63 -11.32 16.76
N SER A 80 -19.78 -11.53 15.47
CA SER A 80 -20.63 -12.60 14.94
C SER A 80 -20.14 -13.99 15.37
N PHE A 81 -18.81 -14.15 15.47
CA PHE A 81 -18.22 -15.39 16.01
C PHE A 81 -18.52 -15.56 17.50
N LEU A 82 -18.36 -14.52 18.29
CA LEU A 82 -18.66 -14.51 19.73
C LEU A 82 -20.13 -14.90 19.99
N ILE A 83 -21.06 -14.26 19.26
CA ILE A 83 -22.50 -14.54 19.39
C ILE A 83 -22.85 -15.98 18.99
N ARG A 84 -22.23 -16.54 17.94
CA ARG A 84 -22.46 -17.94 17.55
C ARG A 84 -22.14 -18.93 18.67
N ARG A 85 -21.06 -18.69 19.40
CA ARG A 85 -20.68 -19.55 20.54
C ARG A 85 -21.66 -19.47 21.70
N ARG A 86 -22.25 -18.30 21.93
CA ARG A 86 -23.21 -18.08 22.99
C ARG A 86 -24.66 -18.49 22.64
N LYS A 87 -24.93 -18.83 21.39
CA LYS A 87 -26.27 -19.26 20.97
C LYS A 87 -26.84 -20.38 21.82
N LYS A 88 -26.00 -21.31 22.26
CA LYS A 88 -26.40 -22.43 23.12
C LYS A 88 -26.86 -21.97 24.50
N GLU A 89 -26.14 -21.04 25.14
CA GLU A 89 -26.53 -20.44 26.41
C GLU A 89 -27.84 -19.66 26.28
N PHE A 90 -28.01 -18.87 25.23
CA PHE A 90 -29.24 -18.15 24.96
C PHE A 90 -30.42 -19.10 24.65
N GLY A 91 -30.16 -20.20 23.98
CA GLY A 91 -31.14 -21.25 23.77
C GLY A 91 -31.60 -21.88 25.09
N LEU A 92 -30.64 -22.16 26.01
CA LEU A 92 -30.95 -22.67 27.34
C LEU A 92 -31.77 -21.68 28.17
N TYR A 93 -31.42 -20.37 28.12
CA TYR A 93 -32.22 -19.33 28.81
C TYR A 93 -33.64 -19.28 28.27
N ASN A 94 -33.84 -19.47 26.97
CA ASN A 94 -35.16 -19.47 26.35
C ASN A 94 -35.98 -20.71 26.77
N ILE A 95 -35.36 -21.90 26.87
CA ILE A 95 -36.01 -23.12 27.38
C ILE A 95 -36.39 -22.97 28.85
N LEU A 96 -35.57 -22.27 29.63
CA LEU A 96 -35.86 -21.95 31.06
C LEU A 96 -36.89 -20.85 31.25
N GLY A 97 -37.56 -20.38 30.16
CA GLY A 97 -38.66 -19.46 30.21
C GLY A 97 -38.29 -17.97 30.04
N MET A 98 -37.03 -17.66 29.68
CA MET A 98 -36.66 -16.27 29.34
C MET A 98 -37.12 -15.91 27.94
N ASP A 99 -37.94 -14.87 27.82
CA ASP A 99 -38.37 -14.32 26.52
C ASP A 99 -37.18 -13.68 25.78
N LYS A 100 -37.26 -13.64 24.46
CA LYS A 100 -36.25 -13.01 23.57
C LYS A 100 -35.96 -11.55 23.94
N TRP A 101 -36.95 -10.82 24.47
CA TRP A 101 -36.78 -9.45 24.95
C TRP A 101 -35.84 -9.38 26.17
N ASN A 102 -35.96 -10.31 27.08
CA ASN A 102 -35.09 -10.41 28.26
C ASN A 102 -33.64 -10.79 27.85
N ILE A 103 -33.48 -11.67 26.87
CA ILE A 103 -32.17 -12.02 26.30
C ILE A 103 -31.55 -10.78 25.61
N SER A 104 -32.36 -9.98 24.89
CA SER A 104 -31.92 -8.73 24.27
C SER A 104 -31.42 -7.70 25.29
N ARG A 105 -32.02 -7.63 26.49
CA ARG A 105 -31.53 -6.79 27.61
C ARG A 105 -30.19 -7.26 28.15
N ILE A 106 -29.96 -8.58 28.25
CA ILE A 106 -28.64 -9.12 28.64
C ILE A 106 -27.59 -8.69 27.62
N LEU A 107 -27.87 -8.86 26.32
CA LEU A 107 -26.97 -8.45 25.23
C LEU A 107 -26.70 -6.94 25.23
N LEU A 108 -27.69 -6.11 25.54
CA LEU A 108 -27.49 -4.67 25.65
C LEU A 108 -26.46 -4.36 26.74
N TRP A 109 -26.61 -4.95 27.93
CA TRP A 109 -25.65 -4.74 29.02
C TRP A 109 -24.26 -5.28 28.70
N GLU A 110 -24.16 -6.45 28.05
CA GLU A 110 -22.87 -6.99 27.58
C GLU A 110 -22.19 -6.01 26.58
N SER A 111 -22.94 -5.53 25.59
CA SER A 111 -22.42 -4.58 24.60
C SER A 111 -22.00 -3.25 25.24
N LEU A 112 -22.77 -2.75 26.20
CA LEU A 112 -22.44 -1.52 26.96
C LEU A 112 -21.16 -1.70 27.79
N ILE A 113 -21.00 -2.84 28.48
CA ILE A 113 -19.80 -3.13 29.27
C ILE A 113 -18.58 -3.21 28.34
N ILE A 114 -18.70 -3.93 27.22
CA ILE A 114 -17.62 -4.05 26.23
C ILE A 114 -17.25 -2.67 25.68
N ALA A 115 -18.23 -1.88 25.27
CA ALA A 115 -18.01 -0.54 24.74
C ALA A 115 -17.32 0.37 25.77
N ALA A 116 -17.85 0.42 27.01
CA ALA A 116 -17.29 1.26 28.07
C ALA A 116 -15.85 0.88 28.43
N VAL A 117 -15.58 -0.43 28.59
CA VAL A 117 -14.22 -0.91 28.91
C VAL A 117 -13.26 -0.68 27.74
N SER A 118 -13.69 -1.01 26.51
CA SER A 118 -12.82 -0.87 25.34
C SER A 118 -12.55 0.60 24.99
N LEU A 119 -13.55 1.49 25.06
CA LEU A 119 -13.36 2.92 24.86
C LEU A 119 -12.51 3.53 25.98
N GLY A 120 -12.83 3.25 27.24
CA GLY A 120 -12.09 3.80 28.36
C GLY A 120 -10.62 3.36 28.36
N ALA A 121 -10.36 2.05 28.28
CA ALA A 121 -9.01 1.53 28.24
C ALA A 121 -8.26 1.91 26.94
N GLY A 122 -8.95 1.91 25.79
CA GLY A 122 -8.36 2.28 24.50
C GLY A 122 -7.94 3.74 24.43
N LEU A 123 -8.79 4.65 24.92
CA LEU A 123 -8.44 6.08 25.00
C LEU A 123 -7.31 6.33 26.01
N LEU A 124 -7.36 5.70 27.18
CA LEU A 124 -6.28 5.86 28.18
C LEU A 124 -4.93 5.39 27.62
N LEU A 125 -4.89 4.19 27.02
CA LEU A 125 -3.67 3.68 26.37
C LEU A 125 -3.25 4.52 25.16
N GLY A 126 -4.22 4.98 24.39
CA GLY A 126 -3.97 5.84 23.23
C GLY A 126 -3.33 7.16 23.63
N ILE A 127 -3.87 7.84 24.67
CA ILE A 127 -3.30 9.06 25.23
C ILE A 127 -1.91 8.80 25.82
N ALA A 128 -1.72 7.72 26.55
CA ALA A 128 -0.42 7.38 27.12
C ALA A 128 0.66 7.12 26.06
N LEU A 129 0.29 6.50 24.95
CA LEU A 129 1.20 6.15 23.86
C LEU A 129 1.26 7.21 22.75
N SER A 130 0.39 8.21 22.75
CA SER A 130 0.34 9.23 21.69
C SER A 130 1.65 10.02 21.57
N LYS A 131 2.30 10.34 22.69
CA LYS A 131 3.61 11.02 22.66
C LYS A 131 4.72 10.13 22.09
N LEU A 132 4.73 8.86 22.42
CA LEU A 132 5.67 7.90 21.82
C LEU A 132 5.45 7.77 20.32
N ALA A 133 4.18 7.74 19.90
CA ALA A 133 3.80 7.69 18.50
C ALA A 133 4.21 8.96 17.73
N GLU A 134 4.01 10.14 18.33
CA GLU A 134 4.46 11.43 17.80
C GLU A 134 5.98 11.48 17.64
N LEU A 135 6.74 11.10 18.70
CA LEU A 135 8.19 11.02 18.63
C LEU A 135 8.67 10.02 17.56
N GLY A 136 8.00 8.90 17.42
CA GLY A 136 8.29 7.94 16.36
C GLY A 136 8.08 8.51 14.96
N LEU A 137 6.99 9.26 14.74
CA LEU A 137 6.71 9.91 13.47
C LEU A 137 7.75 10.99 13.16
N ILE A 138 8.01 11.91 14.10
CA ILE A 138 8.98 13.00 13.93
C ILE A 138 10.39 12.43 13.65
N ASN A 139 10.80 11.38 14.37
CA ASN A 139 12.09 10.74 14.11
C ASN A 139 12.19 10.08 12.72
N ILE A 140 11.12 9.47 12.23
CA ILE A 140 11.05 8.91 10.87
C ILE A 140 11.14 10.03 9.82
N MET A 141 10.55 11.18 10.11
CA MET A 141 10.57 12.36 9.23
C MET A 141 11.82 13.22 9.35
N LYS A 142 12.75 12.84 10.23
CA LYS A 142 13.99 13.63 10.53
C LYS A 142 13.71 15.06 10.99
N GLY A 143 12.53 15.31 11.58
CA GLY A 143 12.13 16.64 12.08
C GLY A 143 12.61 16.91 13.49
N ASP A 144 12.49 18.18 13.93
CA ASP A 144 12.87 18.64 15.27
C ASP A 144 11.87 18.19 16.33
N VAL A 145 12.39 17.65 17.43
CA VAL A 145 11.58 17.06 18.50
C VAL A 145 11.09 18.15 19.47
N VAL A 146 9.77 18.30 19.58
CA VAL A 146 9.13 19.12 20.60
C VAL A 146 8.73 18.26 21.80
N TYR A 147 9.27 18.57 22.99
CA TYR A 147 9.07 17.77 24.20
C TYR A 147 7.77 18.08 24.99
N SER A 148 6.88 18.91 24.48
CA SER A 148 5.59 19.19 25.12
C SER A 148 4.63 18.01 24.98
N MET A 149 3.88 17.70 26.06
CA MET A 149 2.82 16.69 26.02
C MET A 149 1.50 17.40 25.71
N SER A 150 0.88 17.06 24.60
CA SER A 150 -0.42 17.59 24.17
C SER A 150 -1.50 16.51 24.20
N VAL A 151 -2.73 16.88 24.53
CA VAL A 151 -3.91 16.01 24.47
C VAL A 151 -4.97 16.72 23.61
N SER A 152 -5.34 16.10 22.51
CA SER A 152 -6.38 16.63 21.63
C SER A 152 -7.77 16.18 22.08
N PHE A 153 -8.56 17.11 22.62
CA PHE A 153 -9.96 16.83 22.96
C PHE A 153 -10.79 16.46 21.72
N GLY A 154 -10.52 17.09 20.58
CA GLY A 154 -11.16 16.76 19.30
C GLY A 154 -10.94 15.29 18.88
N ALA A 155 -9.71 14.79 19.02
CA ALA A 155 -9.39 13.39 18.73
C ALA A 155 -10.12 12.42 19.69
N ILE A 156 -10.26 12.77 20.97
CA ILE A 156 -11.04 11.97 21.95
C ILE A 156 -12.51 11.88 21.51
N VAL A 157 -13.12 13.02 21.22
CA VAL A 157 -14.54 13.09 20.83
C VAL A 157 -14.78 12.33 19.53
N MET A 158 -13.93 12.52 18.53
CA MET A 158 -14.06 11.82 17.25
C MET A 158 -13.91 10.31 17.41
N THR A 159 -12.92 9.85 18.20
CA THR A 159 -12.74 8.43 18.51
C THR A 159 -13.96 7.84 19.23
N ALA A 160 -14.46 8.53 20.25
CA ALA A 160 -15.66 8.09 20.98
C ALA A 160 -16.89 8.04 20.08
N ALA A 161 -17.08 8.99 19.17
CA ALA A 161 -18.19 9.03 18.22
C ALA A 161 -18.10 7.87 17.23
N VAL A 162 -16.98 7.67 16.55
CA VAL A 162 -16.79 6.62 15.56
C VAL A 162 -16.97 5.23 16.17
N PHE A 163 -16.31 4.95 17.28
CA PHE A 163 -16.45 3.64 17.94
C PHE A 163 -17.78 3.48 18.66
N GLY A 164 -18.41 4.56 19.13
CA GLY A 164 -19.79 4.54 19.60
C GLY A 164 -20.77 4.06 18.54
N VAL A 165 -20.64 4.57 17.31
CA VAL A 165 -21.42 4.11 16.16
C VAL A 165 -21.11 2.64 15.83
N ILE A 166 -19.84 2.25 15.79
CA ILE A 166 -19.43 0.85 15.51
C ILE A 166 -20.07 -0.08 16.56
N PHE A 167 -19.93 0.20 17.86
CA PHE A 167 -20.51 -0.64 18.92
C PHE A 167 -22.04 -0.69 18.87
N ALA A 168 -22.71 0.41 18.51
CA ALA A 168 -24.16 0.42 18.28
C ALA A 168 -24.55 -0.50 17.11
N LEU A 169 -23.84 -0.45 16.00
CA LEU A 169 -24.06 -1.32 14.84
C LEU A 169 -23.80 -2.80 15.20
N LEU A 170 -22.76 -3.10 15.99
CA LEU A 170 -22.47 -4.45 16.47
C LEU A 170 -23.60 -4.98 17.36
N PHE A 171 -24.14 -4.16 18.24
CA PHE A 171 -25.29 -4.50 19.06
C PHE A 171 -26.53 -4.81 18.21
N LEU A 172 -26.85 -3.96 17.23
CA LEU A 172 -27.96 -4.18 16.30
C LEU A 172 -27.81 -5.49 15.52
N ASN A 173 -26.61 -5.81 15.07
CA ASN A 173 -26.32 -7.08 14.39
C ASN A 173 -26.50 -8.28 15.32
N SER A 174 -26.08 -8.16 16.59
CA SER A 174 -26.27 -9.20 17.61
C SER A 174 -27.75 -9.45 17.92
N LEU A 175 -28.52 -8.38 18.04
CA LEU A 175 -29.99 -8.44 18.16
C LEU A 175 -30.64 -9.16 16.99
N ARG A 176 -30.25 -8.79 15.75
CA ARG A 176 -30.73 -9.45 14.55
C ARG A 176 -30.48 -10.94 14.57
N GLN A 177 -29.27 -11.37 14.92
CA GLN A 177 -28.89 -12.80 14.94
C GLN A 177 -29.72 -13.62 15.94
N ILE A 178 -30.14 -13.03 17.08
CA ILE A 178 -30.91 -13.73 18.11
C ILE A 178 -32.41 -13.68 17.84
N ARG A 179 -32.97 -12.54 17.40
CA ARG A 179 -34.39 -12.39 17.13
C ARG A 179 -34.86 -13.35 16.02
N PHE A 180 -34.06 -13.56 14.99
CA PHE A 180 -34.40 -14.45 13.85
C PHE A 180 -34.05 -15.93 14.07
N SER A 181 -33.47 -16.30 15.22
CA SER A 181 -33.18 -17.71 15.52
C SER A 181 -34.33 -18.34 16.32
N SER A 182 -34.71 -19.61 16.00
CA SER A 182 -35.65 -20.37 16.80
C SER A 182 -34.95 -21.01 18.02
N ALA A 183 -35.67 -21.21 19.15
CA ALA A 183 -35.11 -21.82 20.36
C ALA A 183 -34.50 -23.19 20.09
N ILE A 184 -35.17 -24.02 19.29
CA ILE A 184 -34.72 -25.37 18.91
C ILE A 184 -33.45 -25.32 18.05
N SER A 185 -33.36 -24.35 17.11
CA SER A 185 -32.16 -24.17 16.28
C SER A 185 -30.96 -23.70 17.10
N LEU A 186 -31.18 -22.90 18.17
CA LEU A 186 -30.13 -22.44 19.07
C LEU A 186 -29.47 -23.58 19.85
N VAL A 187 -30.27 -24.58 20.28
CA VAL A 187 -29.74 -25.72 21.09
C VAL A 187 -29.19 -26.84 20.19
N ARG A 188 -29.81 -27.11 19.02
CA ARG A 188 -29.41 -28.18 18.12
C ARG A 188 -28.19 -27.88 17.25
N SER A 189 -27.71 -26.66 17.24
CA SER A 189 -26.69 -26.19 16.28
C SER A 189 -25.35 -26.94 16.29
N GLU A 190 -25.05 -27.70 17.35
CA GLU A 190 -23.82 -28.52 17.47
C GLU A 190 -24.01 -30.02 17.18
N ASN A 191 -25.23 -30.56 17.34
CA ASN A 191 -25.49 -32.00 17.27
C ASN A 191 -26.01 -32.49 15.92
N THR A 192 -26.27 -31.62 14.95
CA THR A 192 -26.57 -32.05 13.60
C THR A 192 -25.26 -32.46 12.92
N GLY A 193 -25.06 -33.77 12.76
CA GLY A 193 -23.92 -34.34 12.04
C GLY A 193 -23.72 -33.66 10.70
N GLU A 194 -22.54 -33.11 10.47
CA GLU A 194 -22.21 -32.39 9.25
C GLU A 194 -22.31 -33.37 8.05
N LYS A 195 -23.17 -33.06 7.10
CA LYS A 195 -23.19 -33.78 5.82
C LYS A 195 -21.82 -33.65 5.16
N PRO A 196 -21.27 -34.75 4.60
CA PRO A 196 -19.98 -34.69 3.93
C PRO A 196 -19.98 -33.55 2.90
N PRO A 197 -18.97 -32.68 2.88
CA PRO A 197 -18.96 -31.53 1.99
C PRO A 197 -18.96 -31.98 0.54
N ARG A 198 -20.00 -31.65 -0.23
CA ARG A 198 -19.95 -31.73 -1.68
C ARG A 198 -19.03 -30.61 -2.14
N GLY A 199 -17.81 -30.97 -2.56
CA GLY A 199 -16.88 -30.00 -3.13
C GLY A 199 -17.46 -29.46 -4.44
N ASN A 200 -17.86 -28.22 -4.46
CA ASN A 200 -18.18 -27.51 -5.69
C ASN A 200 -16.87 -27.18 -6.42
N TRP A 201 -16.37 -28.15 -7.18
CA TRP A 201 -15.14 -27.98 -7.97
C TRP A 201 -15.24 -26.81 -8.95
N LEU A 202 -16.46 -26.50 -9.45
CA LEU A 202 -16.73 -25.33 -10.28
C LEU A 202 -16.40 -24.02 -9.58
N LEU A 203 -16.75 -23.87 -8.29
CA LEU A 203 -16.38 -22.68 -7.52
C LEU A 203 -14.87 -22.57 -7.30
N GLY A 204 -14.19 -23.70 -7.11
CA GLY A 204 -12.73 -23.74 -7.03
C GLY A 204 -12.07 -23.32 -8.36
N LEU A 205 -12.59 -23.84 -9.48
CA LEU A 205 -12.11 -23.47 -10.81
C LEU A 205 -12.40 -22.00 -11.14
N ALA A 206 -13.59 -21.51 -10.82
CA ALA A 206 -13.93 -20.10 -10.97
C ALA A 206 -13.00 -19.20 -10.13
N GLY A 207 -12.70 -19.60 -8.88
CA GLY A 207 -11.75 -18.90 -8.04
C GLY A 207 -10.33 -18.85 -8.63
N LEU A 208 -9.85 -19.96 -9.18
CA LEU A 208 -8.56 -20.02 -9.88
C LEU A 208 -8.56 -19.16 -11.14
N GLY A 209 -9.66 -19.14 -11.90
CA GLY A 209 -9.80 -18.30 -13.09
C GLY A 209 -9.76 -16.79 -12.73
N ILE A 210 -10.47 -16.39 -11.66
CA ILE A 210 -10.46 -15.01 -11.18
C ILE A 210 -9.06 -14.62 -10.68
N LEU A 211 -8.38 -15.49 -9.90
CA LEU A 211 -7.00 -15.23 -9.47
C LEU A 211 -6.04 -15.15 -10.65
N GLY A 212 -6.17 -16.08 -11.62
CA GLY A 212 -5.36 -16.06 -12.83
C GLY A 212 -5.55 -14.79 -13.65
N GLY A 213 -6.78 -14.30 -13.76
CA GLY A 213 -7.10 -13.00 -14.39
C GLY A 213 -6.47 -11.83 -13.64
N ALA A 214 -6.55 -11.82 -12.31
CA ALA A 214 -5.92 -10.77 -11.48
C ALA A 214 -4.39 -10.77 -11.64
N TYR A 215 -3.76 -11.93 -11.63
CA TYR A 215 -2.31 -12.07 -11.83
C TYR A 215 -1.88 -11.69 -13.24
N TYR A 216 -2.69 -12.06 -14.25
CA TYR A 216 -2.44 -11.65 -15.62
C TYR A 216 -2.45 -10.13 -15.75
N ILE A 217 -3.46 -9.44 -15.22
CA ILE A 217 -3.52 -7.98 -15.18
C ILE A 217 -2.28 -7.41 -14.47
N ALA A 218 -1.93 -7.94 -13.29
CA ALA A 218 -0.81 -7.42 -12.51
C ALA A 218 0.56 -7.54 -13.20
N VAL A 219 0.75 -8.59 -14.01
CA VAL A 219 2.03 -8.85 -14.71
C VAL A 219 2.11 -8.14 -16.06
N THR A 220 0.97 -8.02 -16.79
CA THR A 220 0.98 -7.51 -18.17
C THR A 220 0.85 -6.01 -18.27
N ILE A 221 0.40 -5.32 -17.20
CA ILE A 221 0.20 -3.89 -17.23
C ILE A 221 1.53 -3.15 -17.46
N LYS A 222 1.57 -2.23 -18.43
CA LYS A 222 2.79 -1.52 -18.82
C LYS A 222 2.86 -0.12 -18.21
N ASN A 223 1.77 0.64 -18.28
CA ASN A 223 1.72 2.05 -17.89
C ASN A 223 1.39 2.24 -16.39
N PRO A 224 2.07 3.17 -15.67
CA PRO A 224 1.78 3.48 -14.27
C PRO A 224 0.35 3.97 -14.02
N LEU A 225 -0.23 4.80 -14.92
CA LEU A 225 -1.62 5.27 -14.79
C LEU A 225 -2.64 4.15 -14.96
N ALA A 226 -2.43 3.29 -15.96
CA ALA A 226 -3.26 2.10 -16.14
C ALA A 226 -3.11 1.14 -14.94
N ALA A 227 -1.91 1.04 -14.36
CA ALA A 227 -1.69 0.28 -13.12
C ALA A 227 -2.53 0.82 -11.96
N LEU A 228 -2.62 2.15 -11.79
CA LEU A 228 -3.43 2.78 -10.75
C LEU A 228 -4.94 2.47 -10.93
N ALA A 229 -5.45 2.60 -12.15
CA ALA A 229 -6.85 2.31 -12.45
C ALA A 229 -7.21 0.83 -12.24
N MET A 230 -6.34 -0.09 -12.70
CA MET A 230 -6.56 -1.53 -12.63
C MET A 230 -6.23 -2.14 -11.26
N PHE A 231 -5.47 -1.43 -10.41
CA PHE A 231 -5.05 -1.92 -9.10
C PHE A 231 -6.24 -2.30 -8.21
N PHE A 232 -7.24 -1.43 -8.09
CA PHE A 232 -8.41 -1.70 -7.26
C PHE A 232 -9.23 -2.88 -7.78
N ILE A 233 -9.34 -3.02 -9.11
CA ILE A 233 -10.03 -4.16 -9.73
C ILE A 233 -9.26 -5.45 -9.43
N ALA A 234 -7.94 -5.45 -9.61
CA ALA A 234 -7.09 -6.61 -9.33
C ALA A 234 -7.17 -7.00 -7.84
N VAL A 235 -7.15 -6.05 -6.91
CA VAL A 235 -7.29 -6.29 -5.46
C VAL A 235 -8.63 -6.97 -5.15
N VAL A 236 -9.75 -6.47 -5.69
CA VAL A 236 -11.07 -7.07 -5.49
C VAL A 236 -11.10 -8.50 -6.07
N MET A 237 -10.52 -8.71 -7.26
CA MET A 237 -10.42 -10.03 -7.88
C MET A 237 -9.58 -11.00 -7.02
N VAL A 238 -8.44 -10.54 -6.47
CA VAL A 238 -7.60 -11.33 -5.55
C VAL A 238 -8.38 -11.70 -4.29
N ILE A 239 -9.12 -10.76 -3.68
CA ILE A 239 -9.95 -11.02 -2.50
C ILE A 239 -11.00 -12.09 -2.82
N VAL A 240 -11.82 -11.88 -3.84
CA VAL A 240 -12.90 -12.81 -4.22
C VAL A 240 -12.34 -14.19 -4.62
N GLY A 241 -11.31 -14.21 -5.47
CA GLY A 241 -10.65 -15.43 -5.91
C GLY A 241 -10.04 -16.21 -4.74
N THR A 242 -9.39 -15.53 -3.80
CA THR A 242 -8.82 -16.15 -2.58
C THR A 242 -9.91 -16.79 -1.71
N TYR A 243 -11.04 -16.10 -1.49
CA TYR A 243 -12.18 -16.70 -0.77
C TYR A 243 -12.70 -17.95 -1.46
N LEU A 244 -12.90 -17.92 -2.77
CA LEU A 244 -13.39 -19.06 -3.54
C LEU A 244 -12.40 -20.23 -3.51
N VAL A 245 -11.12 -19.96 -3.71
CA VAL A 245 -10.07 -21.01 -3.70
C VAL A 245 -9.91 -21.59 -2.29
N MET A 246 -9.89 -20.75 -1.24
CA MET A 246 -9.74 -21.26 0.13
C MET A 246 -10.97 -22.05 0.61
N ILE A 247 -12.18 -21.70 0.20
CA ILE A 247 -13.41 -22.40 0.59
C ILE A 247 -13.57 -23.71 -0.21
N ALA A 248 -13.43 -23.66 -1.54
CA ALA A 248 -13.68 -24.81 -2.42
C ALA A 248 -12.41 -25.64 -2.68
N GLY A 249 -11.28 -24.98 -2.92
CA GLY A 249 -10.00 -25.61 -3.22
C GLY A 249 -9.43 -26.38 -2.03
N SER A 250 -9.59 -25.90 -0.80
CA SER A 250 -9.12 -26.59 0.39
C SER A 250 -9.83 -27.95 0.59
N VAL A 251 -11.13 -28.03 0.28
CA VAL A 251 -11.87 -29.29 0.30
C VAL A 251 -11.40 -30.22 -0.80
N LEU A 252 -11.17 -29.70 -2.00
CA LEU A 252 -10.67 -30.47 -3.13
C LEU A 252 -9.26 -31.02 -2.86
N PHE A 253 -8.36 -30.19 -2.32
CA PHE A 253 -7.02 -30.59 -1.91
C PHE A 253 -7.04 -31.77 -0.92
N CYS A 254 -7.87 -31.66 0.14
CA CYS A 254 -8.02 -32.75 1.09
C CYS A 254 -8.53 -34.03 0.46
N ARG A 255 -9.44 -33.93 -0.53
CA ARG A 255 -9.94 -35.14 -1.28
C ARG A 255 -8.87 -35.76 -2.17
N ILE A 256 -8.02 -34.95 -2.80
CA ILE A 256 -6.87 -35.42 -3.57
C ILE A 256 -5.93 -36.20 -2.66
N LEU A 257 -5.63 -35.69 -1.47
CA LEU A 257 -4.81 -36.37 -0.47
C LEU A 257 -5.47 -37.72 -0.01
N GLN A 258 -6.79 -37.74 0.17
CA GLN A 258 -7.52 -39.00 0.49
C GLN A 258 -7.42 -40.02 -0.62
N ARG A 259 -7.42 -39.61 -1.89
CA ARG A 259 -7.35 -40.49 -3.05
C ARG A 259 -5.97 -41.13 -3.20
N ASN A 260 -4.92 -40.51 -2.69
CA ASN A 260 -3.58 -41.07 -2.65
C ASN A 260 -3.44 -42.07 -1.49
N LYS A 261 -3.73 -43.36 -1.76
CA LYS A 261 -3.75 -44.45 -0.77
C LYS A 261 -2.42 -44.58 -0.02
N GLY A 262 -1.27 -44.41 -0.69
CA GLY A 262 0.05 -44.53 -0.09
C GLY A 262 0.38 -43.41 0.94
N TYR A 263 -0.25 -42.27 0.79
CA TYR A 263 -0.15 -41.13 1.75
C TYR A 263 -1.21 -41.25 2.85
N TYR A 264 -2.46 -41.49 2.47
CA TYR A 264 -3.63 -41.45 3.36
C TYR A 264 -3.63 -42.54 4.44
N TYR A 265 -3.25 -43.81 4.14
CA TYR A 265 -3.29 -44.90 5.10
C TYR A 265 -2.13 -44.96 6.08
N LYS A 266 -1.20 -43.98 6.07
CA LYS A 266 -0.24 -43.85 7.17
C LYS A 266 -0.96 -43.35 8.43
N SER A 267 -0.71 -43.99 9.58
CA SER A 267 -1.43 -43.75 10.85
C SER A 267 -1.53 -42.28 11.22
N ASN A 268 -0.46 -41.50 11.00
CA ASN A 268 -0.43 -40.07 11.29
C ASN A 268 -1.25 -39.21 10.30
N HIS A 269 -1.38 -39.66 9.05
CA HIS A 269 -2.08 -38.90 7.99
C HIS A 269 -3.56 -39.24 7.92
N PHE A 270 -3.94 -40.46 8.26
CA PHE A 270 -5.34 -40.92 8.25
C PHE A 270 -6.23 -40.04 9.12
N VAL A 271 -5.84 -39.85 10.40
CA VAL A 271 -6.57 -39.02 11.35
C VAL A 271 -6.58 -37.57 10.93
N SER A 272 -5.41 -37.06 10.50
CA SER A 272 -5.26 -35.64 10.12
C SER A 272 -6.09 -35.29 8.89
N VAL A 273 -5.98 -36.06 7.81
CA VAL A 273 -6.68 -35.78 6.53
C VAL A 273 -8.18 -36.02 6.65
N SER A 274 -8.61 -37.08 7.37
CA SER A 274 -10.03 -37.33 7.61
C SER A 274 -10.75 -36.24 8.35
N SER A 275 -10.12 -35.71 9.44
CA SER A 275 -10.68 -34.59 10.20
C SER A 275 -10.63 -33.27 9.41
N MET A 276 -9.57 -33.08 8.60
CA MET A 276 -9.33 -31.86 7.84
C MET A 276 -10.36 -31.63 6.72
N VAL A 277 -10.89 -32.69 6.05
CA VAL A 277 -11.92 -32.56 5.01
C VAL A 277 -13.18 -31.86 5.53
N TYR A 278 -13.65 -32.25 6.72
CA TYR A 278 -14.83 -31.64 7.33
C TYR A 278 -14.55 -30.22 7.83
N ARG A 279 -13.36 -29.97 8.37
CA ARG A 279 -12.93 -28.68 8.88
C ARG A 279 -12.72 -27.64 7.80
N MET A 280 -12.08 -28.01 6.68
CA MET A 280 -11.70 -27.07 5.62
C MET A 280 -12.90 -26.35 5.01
N LYS A 281 -14.05 -27.01 4.85
CA LYS A 281 -15.27 -26.37 4.36
C LYS A 281 -15.71 -25.21 5.27
N ARG A 282 -15.64 -25.41 6.58
CA ARG A 282 -16.07 -24.41 7.57
C ARG A 282 -15.01 -23.32 7.79
N ASN A 283 -13.76 -23.69 7.67
CA ASN A 283 -12.61 -22.86 7.97
C ASN A 283 -12.06 -22.10 6.76
N GLY A 284 -12.49 -22.42 5.54
CA GLY A 284 -11.99 -21.80 4.32
C GLY A 284 -12.10 -20.28 4.31
N ALA A 285 -13.21 -19.73 4.80
CA ALA A 285 -13.39 -18.28 4.93
C ALA A 285 -12.40 -17.64 5.93
N GLY A 286 -12.16 -18.28 7.07
CA GLY A 286 -11.18 -17.81 8.05
C GLY A 286 -9.75 -17.84 7.51
N LEU A 287 -9.40 -18.91 6.76
CA LEU A 287 -8.09 -19.00 6.09
C LEU A 287 -7.92 -17.92 5.03
N ALA A 288 -8.97 -17.67 4.23
CA ALA A 288 -8.97 -16.60 3.26
C ALA A 288 -8.76 -15.22 3.92
N SER A 289 -9.47 -14.94 5.02
CA SER A 289 -9.29 -13.69 5.77
C SER A 289 -7.87 -13.52 6.29
N ILE A 290 -7.26 -14.57 6.86
CA ILE A 290 -5.87 -14.54 7.34
C ILE A 290 -4.91 -14.30 6.17
N CYS A 291 -5.12 -14.97 5.03
CA CYS A 291 -4.32 -14.79 3.82
C CYS A 291 -4.38 -13.34 3.32
N ILE A 292 -5.57 -12.76 3.21
CA ILE A 292 -5.77 -11.39 2.74
C ILE A 292 -5.12 -10.39 3.70
N LEU A 293 -5.31 -10.55 5.02
CA LEU A 293 -4.69 -9.69 6.01
C LEU A 293 -3.16 -9.78 5.97
N ALA A 294 -2.61 -11.00 5.84
CA ALA A 294 -1.17 -11.18 5.67
C ALA A 294 -0.65 -10.52 4.38
N THR A 295 -1.38 -10.66 3.27
CA THR A 295 -1.03 -9.99 2.01
C THR A 295 -1.06 -8.47 2.15
N MET A 296 -2.07 -7.90 2.81
CA MET A 296 -2.16 -6.46 3.07
C MET A 296 -0.98 -5.96 3.89
N VAL A 297 -0.59 -6.66 4.95
CA VAL A 297 0.59 -6.31 5.76
C VAL A 297 1.85 -6.34 4.91
N LEU A 298 2.06 -7.41 4.14
CA LEU A 298 3.26 -7.58 3.32
C LEU A 298 3.35 -6.51 2.22
N VAL A 299 2.27 -6.24 1.50
CA VAL A 299 2.22 -5.19 0.47
C VAL A 299 2.49 -3.82 1.08
N MET A 300 1.81 -3.48 2.19
CA MET A 300 1.97 -2.18 2.84
C MET A 300 3.40 -1.95 3.31
N ILE A 301 3.93 -2.86 4.14
CA ILE A 301 5.28 -2.69 4.70
C ILE A 301 6.32 -2.68 3.59
N SER A 302 6.26 -3.59 2.61
CA SER A 302 7.26 -3.62 1.53
C SER A 302 7.24 -2.36 0.68
N SER A 303 6.05 -1.84 0.32
CA SER A 303 5.91 -0.66 -0.51
C SER A 303 6.33 0.61 0.22
N THR A 304 5.83 0.82 1.45
CA THR A 304 6.11 2.05 2.20
C THR A 304 7.54 2.08 2.74
N ALA A 305 8.12 0.92 3.12
CA ALA A 305 9.54 0.83 3.47
C ALA A 305 10.43 1.13 2.25
N SER A 306 10.03 0.67 1.05
CA SER A 306 10.79 0.99 -0.17
C SER A 306 10.80 2.48 -0.49
N LEU A 307 9.67 3.16 -0.29
CA LEU A 307 9.58 4.62 -0.44
C LEU A 307 10.49 5.33 0.56
N TYR A 308 10.43 4.93 1.83
CA TYR A 308 11.22 5.53 2.89
C TYR A 308 12.74 5.33 2.70
N PHE A 309 13.19 4.10 2.41
CA PHE A 309 14.61 3.83 2.19
C PHE A 309 15.11 4.30 0.82
N GLY A 310 14.21 4.57 -0.13
CA GLY A 310 14.51 5.11 -1.44
C GLY A 310 14.29 6.62 -1.56
N GLU A 311 14.05 7.34 -0.47
CA GLU A 311 13.76 8.78 -0.49
C GLU A 311 14.90 9.59 -1.10
N GLU A 312 16.16 9.29 -0.73
CA GLU A 312 17.35 9.98 -1.29
C GLU A 312 17.51 9.71 -2.79
N ASP A 313 17.30 8.46 -3.24
CA ASP A 313 17.31 8.13 -4.67
C ASP A 313 16.24 8.94 -5.43
N SER A 314 15.06 9.08 -4.83
CA SER A 314 13.94 9.85 -5.40
C SER A 314 14.22 11.35 -5.43
N ILE A 315 14.80 11.90 -4.36
CA ILE A 315 15.21 13.31 -4.28
C ILE A 315 16.28 13.63 -5.33
N ASN A 316 17.35 12.84 -5.38
CA ASN A 316 18.44 13.04 -6.33
C ASN A 316 18.01 12.87 -7.79
N SER A 317 17.04 12.00 -8.05
CA SER A 317 16.44 11.86 -9.39
C SER A 317 15.55 13.06 -9.75
N ARG A 318 14.80 13.58 -8.77
CA ARG A 318 13.90 14.74 -8.98
C ARG A 318 14.67 16.05 -9.01
N TYR A 319 15.67 16.19 -8.17
CA TYR A 319 16.53 17.37 -8.05
C TYR A 319 17.99 16.95 -8.24
N PRO A 320 18.44 16.81 -9.50
CA PRO A 320 19.79 16.30 -9.79
C PRO A 320 20.91 17.25 -9.33
N ARG A 321 20.59 18.49 -9.00
CA ARG A 321 21.50 19.50 -8.47
C ARG A 321 20.82 20.30 -7.35
N ASP A 322 21.60 21.07 -6.58
CA ASP A 322 21.08 21.93 -5.52
C ASP A 322 20.06 22.94 -6.02
N ILE A 323 20.39 23.61 -7.14
CA ILE A 323 19.52 24.56 -7.84
C ILE A 323 19.21 24.04 -9.23
N ASN A 324 17.92 23.99 -9.56
CA ASN A 324 17.41 23.48 -10.83
C ASN A 324 16.51 24.55 -11.45
N LEU A 325 16.90 25.02 -12.64
CA LEU A 325 16.23 26.06 -13.39
C LEU A 325 15.73 25.53 -14.72
N ASP A 326 14.47 25.79 -15.04
CA ASP A 326 13.83 25.48 -16.32
C ASP A 326 13.19 26.76 -16.87
N PHE A 327 13.85 27.37 -17.84
CA PHE A 327 13.35 28.55 -18.56
C PHE A 327 12.53 28.09 -19.75
N ARG A 328 11.32 28.60 -19.86
CA ARG A 328 10.41 28.28 -20.97
C ARG A 328 10.26 29.48 -21.89
N VAL A 329 10.34 29.21 -23.19
CA VAL A 329 10.03 30.14 -24.23
C VAL A 329 8.92 29.58 -25.14
N GLU A 330 8.17 30.47 -25.78
CA GLU A 330 7.05 30.01 -26.62
C GLU A 330 7.51 29.51 -27.99
N ASP A 331 8.55 30.11 -28.53
CA ASP A 331 9.07 29.76 -29.85
C ASP A 331 10.45 29.11 -29.75
N PRO A 332 10.70 27.94 -30.34
CA PRO A 332 12.05 27.35 -30.37
C PRO A 332 13.12 28.27 -30.94
N ALA A 333 12.75 29.17 -31.86
CA ALA A 333 13.67 30.14 -32.46
C ALA A 333 14.18 31.18 -31.42
N GLU A 334 13.45 31.43 -30.35
CA GLU A 334 13.85 32.31 -29.25
C GLU A 334 14.96 31.71 -28.39
N LEU A 335 15.17 30.38 -28.42
CA LEU A 335 16.27 29.70 -27.76
C LEU A 335 17.63 29.94 -28.41
N SER A 336 17.94 31.20 -28.67
CA SER A 336 19.19 31.59 -29.32
C SER A 336 20.40 31.49 -28.39
N ASP A 337 21.60 31.37 -28.94
CA ASP A 337 22.84 31.39 -28.15
C ASP A 337 23.03 32.73 -27.41
N GLU A 338 22.45 33.81 -27.91
CA GLU A 338 22.47 35.12 -27.26
C GLU A 338 21.61 35.14 -25.99
N LEU A 339 20.38 34.60 -26.04
CA LEU A 339 19.51 34.46 -24.89
C LEU A 339 20.17 33.60 -23.82
N VAL A 340 20.68 32.43 -24.18
CA VAL A 340 21.34 31.49 -23.26
C VAL A 340 22.55 32.13 -22.58
N ARG A 341 23.38 32.86 -23.33
CA ARG A 341 24.56 33.57 -22.79
C ARG A 341 24.12 34.66 -21.83
N SER A 342 23.16 35.51 -22.21
CA SER A 342 22.65 36.60 -21.35
C SER A 342 22.07 36.04 -20.03
N LEU A 343 21.26 34.99 -20.07
CA LEU A 343 20.72 34.33 -18.87
C LEU A 343 21.85 33.80 -17.98
N ARG A 344 22.86 33.16 -18.56
CA ARG A 344 23.98 32.58 -17.81
C ARG A 344 24.82 33.68 -17.12
N GLU A 345 25.07 34.78 -17.79
CA GLU A 345 25.81 35.93 -17.21
C GLU A 345 25.04 36.57 -16.05
N GLU A 346 23.74 36.80 -16.19
CA GLU A 346 22.92 37.39 -15.13
C GLU A 346 22.78 36.43 -13.91
N LEU A 347 22.58 35.12 -14.15
CA LEU A 347 22.53 34.14 -13.07
C LEU A 347 23.85 34.03 -12.32
N ALA A 348 24.99 34.08 -13.04
CA ALA A 348 26.33 34.10 -12.42
C ALA A 348 26.51 35.33 -11.55
N ALA A 349 26.05 36.52 -11.99
CA ALA A 349 26.12 37.72 -11.19
C ALA A 349 25.31 37.67 -9.89
N VAL A 350 24.16 36.94 -9.89
CA VAL A 350 23.40 36.70 -8.64
C VAL A 350 24.17 35.78 -7.71
N CYS A 351 24.76 34.70 -8.22
CA CYS A 351 25.58 33.77 -7.42
C CYS A 351 26.80 34.47 -6.83
N GLU A 352 27.53 35.31 -7.59
CA GLU A 352 28.68 36.05 -7.13
C GLU A 352 28.34 37.04 -6.00
N ARG A 353 27.16 37.68 -6.02
CA ARG A 353 26.71 38.55 -4.91
C ARG A 353 26.66 37.83 -3.56
N ARG A 354 26.49 36.52 -3.55
CA ARG A 354 26.53 35.67 -2.36
C ARG A 354 27.85 34.94 -2.17
N GLY A 355 28.83 35.15 -3.03
CA GLY A 355 30.11 34.46 -2.99
C GLY A 355 30.03 32.99 -3.36
N ILE A 356 28.98 32.58 -4.08
CA ILE A 356 28.74 31.19 -4.55
C ILE A 356 29.30 31.07 -5.97
N THR A 357 30.08 30.02 -6.20
CA THR A 357 30.52 29.60 -7.52
C THR A 357 29.78 28.36 -7.93
N PRO A 358 28.97 28.36 -9.00
CA PRO A 358 28.27 27.19 -9.46
C PRO A 358 29.22 26.03 -9.77
N GLU A 359 29.05 24.89 -9.08
CA GLU A 359 29.82 23.66 -9.29
C GLU A 359 28.98 22.62 -10.04
N ASN A 360 29.64 21.67 -10.69
CA ASN A 360 29.00 20.57 -11.42
C ASN A 360 27.84 21.01 -12.33
N SER A 361 27.93 22.23 -12.86
CA SER A 361 26.85 22.83 -13.65
C SER A 361 26.73 22.18 -15.01
N TYR A 362 25.49 22.00 -15.47
CA TYR A 362 25.18 21.65 -16.84
C TYR A 362 24.00 22.47 -17.34
N ALA A 363 24.00 22.72 -18.65
CA ALA A 363 22.91 23.42 -19.30
C ALA A 363 22.71 22.92 -20.73
N PHE A 364 21.46 22.79 -21.13
CA PHE A 364 21.10 22.39 -22.49
C PHE A 364 19.72 22.89 -22.87
N ARG A 365 19.53 23.09 -24.16
CA ARG A 365 18.23 23.40 -24.74
C ARG A 365 17.50 22.08 -25.06
N ASN A 366 16.21 22.08 -24.88
CA ASN A 366 15.39 20.98 -25.38
C ASN A 366 14.01 21.46 -25.81
N VAL A 367 13.43 20.73 -26.76
CA VAL A 367 12.05 20.91 -27.19
C VAL A 367 11.29 19.61 -26.91
N ALA A 368 10.24 19.70 -26.13
CA ALA A 368 9.47 18.54 -25.71
C ALA A 368 8.15 18.45 -26.49
N ILE A 369 7.80 17.23 -26.91
CA ILE A 369 6.51 16.91 -27.53
C ILE A 369 6.05 15.52 -27.03
N ALA A 370 4.77 15.37 -26.69
CA ALA A 370 4.18 14.08 -26.37
C ALA A 370 3.71 13.38 -27.66
N GLY A 371 3.85 12.06 -27.72
CA GLY A 371 3.40 11.28 -28.86
C GLY A 371 3.28 9.79 -28.58
N LEU A 372 2.47 9.10 -29.37
CA LEU A 372 2.27 7.66 -29.32
C LEU A 372 3.21 6.98 -30.32
N LEU A 373 4.12 6.15 -29.83
CA LEU A 373 5.04 5.36 -30.64
C LEU A 373 4.39 4.03 -31.02
N GLN A 374 4.25 3.80 -32.34
CA GLN A 374 3.80 2.55 -32.95
C GLN A 374 4.86 2.01 -33.87
N GLY A 375 5.65 1.07 -33.42
CA GLY A 375 6.80 0.58 -34.18
C GLY A 375 7.85 1.66 -34.44
N THR A 376 7.91 2.24 -35.63
CA THR A 376 8.81 3.34 -36.02
C THR A 376 8.07 4.66 -36.22
N ALA A 377 6.74 4.66 -36.19
CA ALA A 377 5.91 5.84 -36.38
C ALA A 377 5.51 6.46 -35.03
N VAL A 378 5.59 7.78 -34.93
CA VAL A 378 5.14 8.57 -33.80
C VAL A 378 3.97 9.44 -34.25
N GLU A 379 2.85 9.30 -33.58
CA GLU A 379 1.68 10.16 -33.75
C GLU A 379 1.56 11.12 -32.56
N THR A 380 1.59 12.43 -32.86
CA THR A 380 1.62 13.47 -31.80
C THR A 380 0.24 14.02 -31.46
N ASN A 381 -0.76 13.82 -32.28
CA ASN A 381 -2.13 14.31 -32.08
C ASN A 381 -3.07 13.19 -31.56
N VAL A 382 -2.69 12.55 -30.45
CA VAL A 382 -3.44 11.44 -29.85
C VAL A 382 -3.86 11.83 -28.46
N SER A 383 -5.16 11.76 -28.17
CA SER A 383 -5.65 11.94 -26.78
C SER A 383 -5.21 10.77 -25.89
N SER A 384 -5.09 11.00 -24.58
CA SER A 384 -4.72 9.96 -23.61
C SER A 384 -5.70 8.77 -23.62
N VAL A 385 -6.96 9.01 -23.94
CA VAL A 385 -8.01 7.97 -24.05
C VAL A 385 -7.82 7.13 -25.33
N GLU A 386 -7.41 7.76 -26.43
CA GLU A 386 -7.12 7.05 -27.68
C GLU A 386 -5.83 6.25 -27.56
N ALA A 387 -4.82 6.77 -26.83
CA ALA A 387 -3.57 6.05 -26.60
C ALA A 387 -3.76 4.72 -25.87
N ASP A 388 -4.74 4.63 -24.96
CA ASP A 388 -5.09 3.37 -24.25
C ASP A 388 -5.82 2.36 -25.15
N LEU A 389 -6.42 2.82 -26.25
CA LEU A 389 -7.16 1.99 -27.22
C LEU A 389 -6.29 1.54 -28.40
N LEU A 390 -5.20 2.24 -28.66
CA LEU A 390 -4.28 1.96 -29.75
C LEU A 390 -3.11 1.08 -29.26
N ASP A 391 -2.64 0.19 -30.11
CA ASP A 391 -1.47 -0.65 -29.82
C ASP A 391 -0.18 0.19 -30.02
N GLY A 392 0.22 0.91 -28.96
CA GLY A 392 1.39 1.78 -28.96
C GLY A 392 1.83 2.15 -27.54
N GLU A 393 2.98 2.79 -27.43
CA GLU A 393 3.53 3.27 -26.16
C GLU A 393 3.61 4.80 -26.17
N LEU A 394 3.04 5.44 -25.15
CA LEU A 394 3.08 6.90 -25.01
C LEU A 394 4.47 7.31 -24.50
N TYR A 395 5.11 8.23 -25.22
CA TYR A 395 6.41 8.80 -24.90
C TYR A 395 6.35 10.33 -24.84
N GLN A 396 7.22 10.89 -24.00
CA GLN A 396 7.63 12.28 -24.10
C GLN A 396 8.96 12.34 -24.87
N PHE A 397 8.90 12.84 -26.10
CA PHE A 397 10.08 13.04 -26.95
C PHE A 397 10.70 14.40 -26.63
N ARG A 398 12.03 14.39 -26.43
CA ARG A 398 12.82 15.61 -26.16
C ARG A 398 13.92 15.75 -27.19
N PHE A 399 13.83 16.77 -28.02
CA PHE A 399 14.85 17.10 -29.00
C PHE A 399 15.91 17.98 -28.37
N VAL A 400 17.17 17.57 -28.45
CA VAL A 400 18.35 18.26 -27.89
C VAL A 400 19.34 18.51 -29.00
N PRO A 401 19.89 19.74 -29.15
CA PRO A 401 20.91 19.99 -30.20
C PRO A 401 22.22 19.25 -29.85
N LEU A 402 22.88 18.75 -30.86
CA LEU A 402 24.14 18.01 -30.76
C LEU A 402 25.23 18.80 -30.04
N ALA A 403 25.28 20.12 -30.28
CA ALA A 403 26.24 20.99 -29.62
C ALA A 403 26.08 20.99 -28.12
N ASP A 404 24.82 21.06 -27.62
CA ASP A 404 24.52 21.03 -26.17
C ASP A 404 24.77 19.63 -25.60
N TYR A 405 24.42 18.56 -26.35
CA TYR A 405 24.73 17.18 -25.92
C TYR A 405 26.23 16.96 -25.73
N ASN A 406 27.05 17.35 -26.74
CA ASN A 406 28.50 17.22 -26.65
C ASN A 406 29.09 18.04 -25.51
N ALA A 407 28.58 19.27 -25.28
CA ALA A 407 29.05 20.13 -24.20
C ALA A 407 28.73 19.54 -22.81
N VAL A 408 27.54 18.93 -22.64
CA VAL A 408 27.10 18.36 -21.37
C VAL A 408 27.80 17.02 -21.07
N MET A 409 27.93 16.18 -22.08
CA MET A 409 28.50 14.84 -21.92
C MET A 409 30.02 14.77 -22.08
N GLY A 410 30.66 15.89 -22.47
CA GLY A 410 32.07 15.89 -22.85
C GLY A 410 32.37 14.98 -24.04
N ALA A 411 31.40 14.81 -24.95
CA ALA A 411 31.48 13.95 -26.11
C ALA A 411 31.88 14.73 -27.37
N GLU A 412 32.37 14.02 -28.37
CA GLU A 412 32.70 14.57 -29.68
C GLU A 412 31.91 13.85 -30.80
N GLU A 413 30.62 13.61 -30.55
CA GLU A 413 29.74 12.95 -31.52
C GLU A 413 29.46 13.88 -32.71
N THR A 414 29.27 13.31 -33.90
CA THR A 414 28.93 13.99 -35.12
C THR A 414 27.68 13.37 -35.73
N LEU A 415 26.83 14.16 -36.35
CA LEU A 415 25.63 13.70 -37.04
C LEU A 415 25.56 14.30 -38.43
N GLU A 416 25.13 13.48 -39.38
CA GLU A 416 24.73 13.95 -40.73
C GLU A 416 23.28 14.46 -40.70
N ASP A 417 22.86 15.15 -41.73
CA ASP A 417 21.46 15.63 -41.87
C ASP A 417 20.49 14.43 -41.79
N GLY A 418 19.50 14.54 -40.91
CA GLY A 418 18.51 13.50 -40.68
C GLY A 418 19.00 12.33 -39.82
N GLU A 419 20.26 12.34 -39.34
CA GLU A 419 20.73 11.37 -38.32
C GLU A 419 20.44 11.86 -36.91
N VAL A 420 20.20 10.89 -35.99
CA VAL A 420 19.95 11.17 -34.57
C VAL A 420 20.66 10.16 -33.68
N LEU A 421 20.99 10.62 -32.45
CA LEU A 421 21.28 9.71 -31.33
C LEU A 421 20.00 9.60 -30.46
N LEU A 422 19.77 8.42 -29.90
CA LEU A 422 18.65 8.20 -28.99
C LEU A 422 19.13 7.83 -27.62
N TRP A 423 18.50 8.40 -26.60
CA TRP A 423 18.60 7.95 -25.22
C TRP A 423 17.20 7.70 -24.66
N LEU A 424 17.00 6.52 -24.08
CA LEU A 424 15.73 6.17 -23.44
C LEU A 424 15.90 6.22 -21.92
N TYR A 425 15.13 7.09 -21.29
CA TYR A 425 15.07 7.15 -19.84
C TYR A 425 14.53 5.80 -19.30
N ARG A 426 15.08 5.30 -18.19
CA ARG A 426 14.74 4.00 -17.60
C ARG A 426 15.20 2.77 -18.36
N ASN A 427 16.31 2.87 -19.10
CA ASN A 427 16.98 1.72 -19.75
C ASN A 427 16.12 0.95 -20.77
N GLY A 428 15.27 1.65 -21.52
CA GLY A 428 14.57 1.08 -22.65
C GLY A 428 15.52 0.80 -23.83
N ALA A 429 15.11 -0.07 -24.75
CA ALA A 429 15.78 -0.30 -26.00
C ALA A 429 14.83 0.00 -27.16
N TYR A 430 15.26 0.87 -28.07
CA TYR A 430 14.54 1.12 -29.32
C TYR A 430 15.09 0.22 -30.42
N GLY A 431 14.26 -0.65 -30.96
CA GLY A 431 14.68 -1.63 -31.98
C GLY A 431 14.58 -1.15 -33.43
N GLY A 432 14.10 0.08 -33.64
CA GLY A 432 13.93 0.64 -35.00
C GLY A 432 15.18 1.34 -35.51
N ALA A 433 15.45 1.25 -36.80
CA ALA A 433 16.51 2.01 -37.48
C ALA A 433 16.09 3.45 -37.88
N VAL A 434 14.78 3.73 -37.82
CA VAL A 434 14.17 4.99 -38.26
C VAL A 434 13.07 5.39 -37.31
N LEU A 435 12.92 6.69 -37.08
CA LEU A 435 11.84 7.27 -36.26
C LEU A 435 11.12 8.32 -37.11
N SER A 436 9.82 8.17 -37.32
CA SER A 436 9.03 9.05 -38.17
C SER A 436 7.89 9.72 -37.43
N PHE A 437 7.82 11.04 -37.41
CA PHE A 437 6.79 11.83 -36.76
C PHE A 437 5.69 12.23 -37.79
N ASN A 438 4.44 11.84 -37.47
CA ASN A 438 3.25 12.17 -38.26
C ASN A 438 3.41 11.88 -39.79
N GLY A 439 4.22 10.89 -40.16
CA GLY A 439 4.52 10.55 -41.56
C GLY A 439 5.33 11.59 -42.33
N GLY A 440 5.84 12.65 -41.66
CA GLY A 440 6.61 13.73 -42.26
C GLY A 440 8.09 13.70 -41.87
N ASN A 441 8.41 14.19 -40.70
CA ASN A 441 9.80 14.26 -40.22
C ASN A 441 10.31 12.84 -39.90
N THR A 442 11.31 12.40 -40.67
CA THR A 442 11.89 11.06 -40.55
C THR A 442 13.35 11.17 -40.15
N PHE A 443 13.75 10.51 -39.10
CA PHE A 443 15.10 10.51 -38.56
C PHE A 443 15.70 9.11 -38.62
N ARG A 444 16.95 9.01 -39.07
CA ARG A 444 17.73 7.78 -39.05
C ARG A 444 18.48 7.65 -37.75
N VAL A 445 18.24 6.59 -37.01
CA VAL A 445 18.93 6.33 -35.75
C VAL A 445 20.35 5.84 -36.00
N LYS A 446 21.33 6.70 -35.74
CA LYS A 446 22.76 6.36 -35.88
C LYS A 446 23.21 5.44 -34.75
N LYS A 447 22.80 5.77 -33.53
CA LYS A 447 23.24 5.06 -32.30
C LYS A 447 22.26 5.32 -31.16
N GLN A 448 22.04 4.35 -30.34
CA GLN A 448 21.46 4.54 -29.01
C GLN A 448 22.59 4.76 -28.03
N VAL A 449 22.53 5.85 -27.24
CA VAL A 449 23.52 6.16 -26.21
C VAL A 449 23.06 5.61 -24.87
N ASP A 450 24.02 5.25 -24.02
CA ASP A 450 23.75 4.59 -22.76
C ASP A 450 23.38 5.58 -21.64
N ASP A 451 23.83 6.84 -21.75
CA ASP A 451 23.66 7.84 -20.72
C ASP A 451 23.39 9.25 -21.29
N PHE A 452 22.61 10.01 -20.52
CA PHE A 452 22.41 11.45 -20.67
C PHE A 452 21.98 12.03 -19.33
N VAL A 453 22.17 13.34 -19.13
CA VAL A 453 21.74 13.97 -17.88
C VAL A 453 20.23 13.92 -17.71
N GLY A 454 19.78 13.34 -16.59
CA GLY A 454 18.38 13.39 -16.18
C GLY A 454 17.99 14.79 -15.72
N THR A 455 16.76 15.17 -16.01
CA THR A 455 16.14 16.36 -15.42
C THR A 455 15.05 15.98 -14.46
N GLY A 456 14.74 16.86 -13.50
CA GLY A 456 13.61 16.65 -12.60
C GLY A 456 12.30 16.43 -13.34
N GLU A 457 12.08 17.10 -14.46
CA GLU A 457 10.90 16.92 -15.30
C GLU A 457 10.86 15.52 -15.96
N THR A 458 12.03 15.02 -16.42
CA THR A 458 12.15 13.66 -16.98
C THR A 458 11.87 12.61 -15.91
N ALA A 459 12.38 12.82 -14.69
CA ALA A 459 12.17 11.91 -13.57
C ALA A 459 10.71 11.86 -13.11
N MET A 460 10.00 12.99 -13.12
CA MET A 460 8.59 13.10 -12.75
C MET A 460 7.64 12.69 -13.85
N SER A 461 8.13 12.50 -15.07
CA SER A 461 7.28 12.07 -16.19
C SER A 461 6.66 10.70 -15.89
N ILE A 462 5.33 10.66 -15.90
CA ILE A 462 4.56 9.42 -15.74
C ILE A 462 4.74 8.50 -16.94
N VAL A 463 4.93 9.10 -18.13
CA VAL A 463 5.23 8.41 -19.38
C VAL A 463 6.75 8.33 -19.57
N ASP A 464 7.20 7.31 -20.29
CA ASP A 464 8.62 7.17 -20.56
C ASP A 464 9.11 8.31 -21.45
N SER A 465 10.36 8.75 -21.26
CA SER A 465 10.96 9.83 -22.03
C SER A 465 12.03 9.29 -22.98
N MET A 466 12.01 9.81 -24.21
CA MET A 466 13.02 9.54 -25.22
C MET A 466 13.70 10.85 -25.62
N VAL A 467 15.00 10.95 -25.37
CA VAL A 467 15.81 12.08 -25.82
C VAL A 467 16.31 11.77 -27.24
N ILE A 468 16.13 12.71 -28.14
CA ILE A 468 16.53 12.66 -29.54
C ILE A 468 17.56 13.76 -29.75
N VAL A 469 18.82 13.39 -29.89
CA VAL A 469 19.88 14.36 -30.21
C VAL A 469 19.90 14.60 -31.71
N VAL A 470 19.72 15.85 -32.08
CA VAL A 470 19.60 16.28 -33.47
C VAL A 470 20.74 17.25 -33.88
N PRO A 471 21.15 17.33 -35.13
CA PRO A 471 22.17 18.26 -35.56
C PRO A 471 21.81 19.72 -35.27
N ASP A 472 20.58 20.13 -35.64
CA ASP A 472 20.02 21.47 -35.43
C ASP A 472 18.55 21.37 -35.04
N LEU A 473 18.15 22.13 -34.01
CA LEU A 473 16.75 22.10 -33.49
C LEU A 473 15.77 22.73 -34.49
N ALA A 474 16.10 23.89 -35.02
CA ALA A 474 15.18 24.64 -35.89
C ALA A 474 14.89 23.88 -37.21
N GLU A 475 15.91 23.26 -37.78
CA GLU A 475 15.77 22.46 -38.99
C GLU A 475 15.03 21.14 -38.72
N SER A 476 15.41 20.43 -37.67
CA SER A 476 14.82 19.13 -37.31
C SER A 476 13.35 19.22 -36.89
N LEU A 477 12.94 20.35 -36.31
CA LEU A 477 11.57 20.58 -35.84
C LEU A 477 10.67 21.22 -36.90
N ARG A 478 11.20 21.53 -38.10
CA ARG A 478 10.43 22.17 -39.15
C ARG A 478 9.18 21.38 -39.52
N GLY A 479 8.00 21.97 -39.31
CA GLY A 479 6.70 21.32 -39.46
C GLY A 479 6.10 20.78 -38.18
N LEU A 480 6.91 20.32 -37.24
CA LEU A 480 6.46 19.96 -35.87
C LEU A 480 6.21 21.20 -35.01
N ASP A 481 6.92 22.29 -35.26
CA ASP A 481 6.82 23.58 -34.56
C ASP A 481 5.43 24.25 -34.71
N ARG A 482 4.64 23.84 -35.69
CA ARG A 482 3.30 24.38 -35.98
C ARG A 482 2.15 23.51 -35.43
N LEU A 483 2.46 22.40 -34.81
CA LEU A 483 1.43 21.54 -34.25
C LEU A 483 0.74 22.24 -33.07
N ALA A 484 -0.59 22.23 -33.10
CA ALA A 484 -1.44 22.76 -32.05
C ALA A 484 -2.35 21.64 -31.51
N ASP A 485 -2.69 21.72 -30.23
CA ASP A 485 -3.65 20.83 -29.62
C ASP A 485 -5.11 21.21 -29.99
N PHE A 486 -6.10 20.51 -29.42
CA PHE A 486 -7.52 20.77 -29.66
C PHE A 486 -7.98 22.17 -29.19
N ASN A 487 -7.22 22.84 -28.31
CA ASN A 487 -7.51 24.20 -27.84
C ASN A 487 -6.81 25.27 -28.69
N GLY A 488 -5.95 24.88 -29.62
CA GLY A 488 -5.13 25.77 -30.45
C GLY A 488 -3.80 26.16 -29.77
N ASP A 489 -3.46 25.56 -28.65
CA ASP A 489 -2.18 25.77 -27.97
C ASP A 489 -1.06 24.99 -28.67
N ARG A 490 0.16 25.55 -28.71
CA ARG A 490 1.31 24.84 -29.29
C ARG A 490 1.59 23.55 -28.53
N MET A 491 1.72 22.44 -29.26
CA MET A 491 2.01 21.13 -28.67
C MET A 491 3.46 21.00 -28.21
N ILE A 492 4.37 21.75 -28.82
CA ILE A 492 5.78 21.76 -28.45
C ILE A 492 6.03 22.77 -27.32
N LYS A 493 6.94 22.40 -26.42
CA LYS A 493 7.42 23.25 -25.32
C LYS A 493 8.93 23.38 -25.43
N SER A 494 9.40 24.61 -25.46
CA SER A 494 10.82 24.92 -25.63
C SER A 494 11.42 25.31 -24.29
N HIS A 495 12.49 24.66 -23.93
CA HIS A 495 13.10 24.76 -22.61
C HIS A 495 14.60 25.03 -22.71
N TRP A 496 15.13 25.86 -21.81
CA TRP A 496 16.53 25.89 -21.47
C TRP A 496 16.68 25.47 -20.01
N ILE A 497 17.38 24.37 -19.80
CA ILE A 497 17.67 23.80 -18.49
C ILE A 497 19.03 24.31 -18.04
N TYR A 498 19.14 24.78 -16.79
CA TYR A 498 20.39 25.11 -16.16
C TYR A 498 20.38 24.65 -14.72
N ASN A 499 21.22 23.70 -14.38
CA ASN A 499 21.29 23.09 -13.07
C ASN A 499 22.72 23.15 -12.54
N PHE A 500 22.89 23.42 -11.24
CA PHE A 500 24.19 23.51 -10.61
C PHE A 500 24.16 23.23 -9.11
N ASP A 501 25.32 22.79 -8.58
CA ASP A 501 25.54 22.67 -7.15
C ASP A 501 26.12 23.95 -6.60
N THR A 502 25.77 24.28 -5.36
CA THR A 502 26.21 25.51 -4.69
C THR A 502 27.43 25.29 -3.82
N GLY A 503 27.68 24.05 -3.40
CA GLY A 503 28.69 23.70 -2.41
C GLY A 503 28.46 24.34 -1.02
N ALA A 504 27.27 24.92 -0.79
CA ALA A 504 26.90 25.64 0.40
C ALA A 504 25.90 24.83 1.25
N ASP A 505 25.71 25.28 2.49
CA ASP A 505 24.68 24.71 3.38
C ASP A 505 23.25 25.04 2.92
N ASP A 506 22.27 24.35 3.50
CA ASP A 506 20.86 24.48 3.10
C ASP A 506 20.32 25.92 3.32
N GLU A 507 20.75 26.62 4.38
CA GLU A 507 20.33 28.00 4.64
C GLU A 507 20.83 28.96 3.55
N THR A 508 22.07 28.81 3.13
CA THR A 508 22.66 29.59 2.02
C THR A 508 22.03 29.25 0.67
N GLN A 509 21.71 27.97 0.41
CA GLN A 509 20.96 27.56 -0.79
C GLN A 509 19.57 28.21 -0.85
N LEU A 510 18.83 28.22 0.27
CA LEU A 510 17.50 28.82 0.34
C LEU A 510 17.57 30.33 0.12
N ALA A 511 18.57 30.98 0.71
CA ALA A 511 18.79 32.41 0.53
C ALA A 511 19.18 32.79 -0.93
N LEU A 512 19.99 31.95 -1.60
CA LEU A 512 20.28 32.11 -3.04
C LEU A 512 19.03 31.92 -3.88
N ARG A 513 18.25 30.87 -3.58
CA ARG A 513 16.99 30.59 -4.28
C ARG A 513 16.03 31.79 -4.20
N ASP A 514 15.90 32.40 -3.03
CA ASP A 514 15.03 33.59 -2.84
C ASP A 514 15.51 34.81 -3.62
N ASP A 515 16.82 35.04 -3.68
CA ASP A 515 17.40 36.10 -4.52
C ASP A 515 17.13 35.81 -6.02
N LEU A 516 17.40 34.62 -6.48
CA LEU A 516 17.10 34.20 -7.85
C LEU A 516 15.62 34.37 -8.19
N LEU A 517 14.73 33.95 -7.27
CA LEU A 517 13.30 34.08 -7.47
C LEU A 517 12.87 35.54 -7.60
N GLY A 518 13.43 36.43 -6.77
CA GLY A 518 13.18 37.88 -6.83
C GLY A 518 13.58 38.47 -8.19
N GLU A 519 14.72 38.06 -8.74
CA GLU A 519 15.24 38.57 -10.02
C GLU A 519 14.52 37.97 -11.25
N LEU A 520 13.96 36.77 -11.11
CA LEU A 520 13.31 36.01 -12.20
C LEU A 520 11.80 36.21 -12.29
N THR A 521 11.16 36.75 -11.24
CA THR A 521 9.71 37.01 -11.24
C THR A 521 9.36 38.36 -11.89
N GLN A 522 8.06 38.66 -12.02
CA GLN A 522 7.57 39.91 -12.61
C GLN A 522 8.11 41.11 -11.80
N GLY A 523 8.76 42.06 -12.49
CA GLY A 523 9.43 43.21 -11.89
C GLY A 523 10.88 42.95 -11.48
N GLY A 524 11.40 41.75 -11.67
CA GLY A 524 12.81 41.43 -11.41
C GLY A 524 13.70 41.82 -12.58
N ALA A 525 14.94 42.21 -12.26
CA ALA A 525 15.87 42.78 -13.25
C ALA A 525 16.22 41.83 -14.39
N ILE A 526 16.37 40.52 -14.09
CA ILE A 526 16.65 39.49 -15.13
C ILE A 526 15.45 39.34 -16.05
N ARG A 527 14.24 39.31 -15.49
CA ARG A 527 13.01 39.16 -16.28
C ARG A 527 12.78 40.31 -17.24
N GLU A 528 13.07 41.54 -16.80
CA GLU A 528 12.90 42.76 -17.61
C GLU A 528 13.98 42.86 -18.69
N LYS A 529 15.20 42.38 -18.41
CA LYS A 529 16.34 42.46 -19.30
C LYS A 529 16.36 41.35 -20.38
N VAL A 530 15.96 40.15 -19.97
CA VAL A 530 16.04 38.95 -20.77
C VAL A 530 14.63 38.39 -20.99
N GLY A 531 14.10 38.38 -22.19
CA GLY A 531 12.76 37.91 -22.49
C GLY A 531 12.64 36.39 -22.37
N PHE A 532 11.74 35.87 -21.50
CA PHE A 532 11.33 34.47 -21.42
C PHE A 532 9.87 34.40 -20.95
N SER A 533 9.14 33.33 -21.30
CA SER A 533 7.71 33.23 -20.98
C SER A 533 7.49 32.91 -19.52
N SER A 534 8.18 31.89 -19.00
CA SER A 534 8.12 31.48 -17.59
C SER A 534 9.42 30.80 -17.17
N VAL A 535 9.63 30.75 -15.87
CA VAL A 535 10.74 30.00 -15.25
C VAL A 535 10.23 29.19 -14.08
N TYR A 536 10.73 27.97 -13.98
CA TYR A 536 10.58 27.11 -12.81
C TYR A 536 11.94 27.04 -12.10
N LEU A 537 11.97 27.48 -10.86
CA LEU A 537 13.14 27.47 -10.00
C LEU A 537 12.87 26.53 -8.84
N GLU A 538 13.64 25.47 -8.75
CA GLU A 538 13.51 24.46 -7.71
C GLU A 538 14.82 24.32 -6.94
N SER A 539 14.75 24.23 -5.62
CA SER A 539 15.89 23.97 -4.75
C SER A 539 15.74 22.60 -4.09
N GLN A 540 16.81 21.80 -4.10
CA GLN A 540 16.81 20.50 -3.44
C GLN A 540 16.61 20.68 -1.92
N ALA A 541 17.26 21.68 -1.29
CA ALA A 541 17.14 21.95 0.14
C ALA A 541 15.70 22.27 0.55
N LEU A 542 14.96 23.10 -0.24
CA LEU A 542 13.57 23.44 0.07
C LEU A 542 12.65 22.21 0.02
N ASN A 543 12.79 21.36 -0.98
CA ASN A 543 11.85 20.28 -1.24
C ASN A 543 12.21 18.97 -0.52
N ARG A 544 13.44 18.86 0.00
CA ARG A 544 13.91 17.67 0.72
C ARG A 544 13.03 17.34 1.93
N GLU A 545 12.67 18.33 2.71
CA GLU A 545 11.82 18.17 3.89
C GLU A 545 10.41 17.70 3.52
N ASP A 546 9.83 18.19 2.42
CA ASP A 546 8.53 17.73 1.92
C ASP A 546 8.58 16.26 1.52
N PHE A 547 9.66 15.81 0.87
CA PHE A 547 9.85 14.39 0.54
C PHE A 547 9.95 13.52 1.79
N TYR A 548 10.78 13.92 2.77
CA TYR A 548 10.88 13.21 4.05
C TYR A 548 9.52 13.15 4.76
N GLY A 549 8.76 14.24 4.73
CA GLY A 549 7.43 14.31 5.27
C GLY A 549 6.48 13.30 4.62
N VAL A 550 6.36 13.32 3.31
CA VAL A 550 5.44 12.45 2.57
C VAL A 550 5.86 10.97 2.69
N TYR A 551 7.12 10.64 2.42
CA TYR A 551 7.57 9.24 2.42
C TYR A 551 7.67 8.67 3.84
N GLY A 552 8.16 9.45 4.79
CA GLY A 552 8.15 9.10 6.21
C GLY A 552 6.74 8.95 6.77
N GLY A 553 5.82 9.86 6.42
CA GLY A 553 4.42 9.80 6.79
C GLY A 553 3.71 8.56 6.25
N LEU A 554 3.93 8.21 4.98
CA LEU A 554 3.40 6.98 4.36
C LEU A 554 3.98 5.72 5.02
N PHE A 555 5.28 5.71 5.33
CA PHE A 555 5.93 4.58 6.00
C PHE A 555 5.38 4.41 7.42
N TYR A 556 5.24 5.48 8.17
CA TYR A 556 4.66 5.45 9.50
C TYR A 556 3.21 4.96 9.48
N LEU A 557 2.39 5.47 8.54
CA LEU A 557 1.03 5.00 8.34
C LEU A 557 1.00 3.51 7.99
N GLY A 558 1.91 3.06 7.13
CA GLY A 558 2.09 1.65 6.77
C GLY A 558 2.37 0.77 7.99
N ILE A 559 3.23 1.23 8.91
CA ILE A 559 3.52 0.53 10.18
C ILE A 559 2.24 0.42 11.03
N ILE A 560 1.54 1.51 11.27
CA ILE A 560 0.34 1.52 12.11
C ILE A 560 -0.77 0.64 11.53
N LEU A 561 -1.06 0.76 10.24
CA LEU A 561 -2.07 -0.07 9.57
C LEU A 561 -1.68 -1.55 9.59
N SER A 562 -0.40 -1.86 9.42
CA SER A 562 0.11 -3.23 9.52
C SER A 562 -0.07 -3.80 10.93
N LEU A 563 0.18 -3.02 11.98
CA LEU A 563 -0.10 -3.43 13.36
C LEU A 563 -1.59 -3.73 13.57
N VAL A 564 -2.49 -2.91 13.03
CA VAL A 564 -3.95 -3.13 13.09
C VAL A 564 -4.32 -4.44 12.38
N PHE A 565 -3.80 -4.69 11.19
CA PHE A 565 -4.08 -5.93 10.44
C PHE A 565 -3.47 -7.17 11.10
N ILE A 566 -2.29 -7.05 11.70
CA ILE A 566 -1.66 -8.11 12.48
C ILE A 566 -2.52 -8.46 13.70
N LEU A 567 -2.98 -7.48 14.47
CA LEU A 567 -3.87 -7.70 15.61
C LEU A 567 -5.14 -8.45 15.19
N ALA A 568 -5.73 -8.05 14.06
CA ALA A 568 -6.89 -8.72 13.48
C ALA A 568 -6.60 -10.17 13.09
N ALA A 569 -5.49 -10.42 12.40
CA ALA A 569 -5.09 -11.75 11.97
C ALA A 569 -4.84 -12.67 13.16
N VAL A 570 -4.11 -12.20 14.18
CA VAL A 570 -3.83 -12.94 15.43
C VAL A 570 -5.12 -13.33 16.14
N LEU A 571 -6.09 -12.42 16.21
CA LEU A 571 -7.37 -12.72 16.85
C LEU A 571 -8.21 -13.74 16.07
N ILE A 572 -8.26 -13.63 14.73
CA ILE A 572 -8.93 -14.64 13.90
C ILE A 572 -8.30 -16.01 14.12
N ILE A 573 -6.97 -16.08 14.12
CA ILE A 573 -6.21 -17.30 14.36
C ILE A 573 -6.55 -17.85 15.75
N TYR A 574 -6.50 -17.02 16.79
CA TYR A 574 -6.76 -17.40 18.16
C TYR A 574 -8.18 -17.98 18.35
N TYR A 575 -9.21 -17.26 17.89
CA TYR A 575 -10.59 -17.74 18.00
C TYR A 575 -10.83 -19.04 17.24
N LYS A 576 -10.24 -19.14 16.06
CA LYS A 576 -10.31 -20.36 15.27
C LYS A 576 -9.71 -21.54 16.05
N GLN A 577 -8.52 -21.34 16.61
CA GLN A 577 -7.83 -22.39 17.36
C GLN A 577 -8.61 -22.83 18.62
N ILE A 578 -9.11 -21.88 19.40
CA ILE A 578 -9.93 -22.20 20.57
C ILE A 578 -11.19 -22.97 20.18
N SER A 579 -11.88 -22.50 19.14
CA SER A 579 -13.09 -23.15 18.65
C SER A 579 -12.84 -24.60 18.24
N GLU A 580 -11.79 -24.81 17.45
CA GLU A 580 -11.40 -26.13 17.00
C GLU A 580 -10.93 -27.03 18.14
N GLY A 581 -10.20 -26.46 19.11
CA GLY A 581 -9.71 -27.18 20.28
C GLY A 581 -10.83 -27.80 21.11
N TYR A 582 -11.90 -27.06 21.38
CA TYR A 582 -13.06 -27.58 22.13
C TYR A 582 -13.84 -28.65 21.36
N GLU A 583 -13.97 -28.49 20.02
CA GLU A 583 -14.65 -29.51 19.21
C GLU A 583 -13.86 -30.80 19.09
N ASP A 584 -12.55 -30.71 19.09
CA ASP A 584 -11.68 -31.87 18.98
C ASP A 584 -11.44 -32.59 20.32
N GLN A 585 -11.68 -31.93 21.43
CA GLN A 585 -11.46 -32.51 22.75
C GLN A 585 -12.16 -33.85 22.87
N SER A 586 -13.46 -33.92 22.53
CA SER A 586 -14.23 -35.17 22.58
C SER A 586 -13.74 -36.24 21.62
N ARG A 587 -13.27 -35.83 20.44
CA ARG A 587 -12.72 -36.76 19.41
C ARG A 587 -11.40 -37.38 19.88
N PHE A 588 -10.51 -36.58 20.43
CA PHE A 588 -9.22 -37.07 20.95
C PHE A 588 -9.36 -37.89 22.23
N GLU A 589 -10.36 -37.60 23.08
CA GLU A 589 -10.73 -38.48 24.22
C GLU A 589 -11.15 -39.88 23.73
N ILE A 590 -11.95 -39.96 22.67
CA ILE A 590 -12.33 -41.25 22.07
C ILE A 590 -11.10 -41.96 21.50
N MET A 591 -10.22 -41.25 20.78
CA MET A 591 -9.00 -41.84 20.21
C MET A 591 -8.02 -42.33 21.29
N GLN A 592 -7.94 -41.65 22.44
CA GLN A 592 -7.17 -42.12 23.62
C GLN A 592 -7.75 -43.43 24.16
N LYS A 593 -9.08 -43.55 24.23
CA LYS A 593 -9.74 -44.78 24.67
C LYS A 593 -9.52 -45.95 23.69
N VAL A 594 -9.30 -45.66 22.42
CA VAL A 594 -8.96 -46.65 21.41
C VAL A 594 -7.46 -47.00 21.37
N GLY A 595 -6.63 -46.34 22.22
CA GLY A 595 -5.23 -46.71 22.39
C GLY A 595 -4.21 -45.71 21.79
N MET A 596 -4.65 -44.56 21.32
CA MET A 596 -3.74 -43.56 20.77
C MET A 596 -2.95 -42.86 21.93
N THR A 597 -1.62 -42.83 21.79
CA THR A 597 -0.74 -42.22 22.79
C THR A 597 -0.80 -40.66 22.75
N LYS A 598 -0.50 -40.01 23.88
CA LYS A 598 -0.41 -38.54 23.96
C LYS A 598 0.61 -37.95 22.96
N ARG A 599 1.68 -38.70 22.66
CA ARG A 599 2.71 -38.28 21.69
C ARG A 599 2.20 -38.30 20.24
N GLU A 600 1.42 -39.32 19.90
CA GLU A 600 0.79 -39.41 18.56
C GLU A 600 -0.30 -38.34 18.38
N ILE A 601 -1.08 -38.06 19.41
CA ILE A 601 -2.05 -36.97 19.42
C ILE A 601 -1.35 -35.63 19.17
N ARG A 602 -0.27 -35.35 19.90
CA ARG A 602 0.49 -34.09 19.75
C ARG A 602 1.08 -33.96 18.33
N ARG A 603 1.59 -35.07 17.78
CA ARG A 603 2.14 -35.09 16.41
C ARG A 603 1.07 -34.89 15.35
N SER A 604 -0.12 -35.49 15.53
CA SER A 604 -1.28 -35.29 14.64
C SER A 604 -1.78 -33.85 14.70
N ILE A 605 -1.90 -33.27 15.89
CA ILE A 605 -2.27 -31.87 16.08
C ILE A 605 -1.28 -30.94 15.39
N ASN A 606 0.02 -31.09 15.62
CA ASN A 606 1.04 -30.25 15.02
C ASN A 606 1.00 -30.32 13.49
N SER A 607 0.83 -31.52 12.90
CA SER A 607 0.74 -31.67 11.44
C SER A 607 -0.48 -30.94 10.86
N GLN A 608 -1.62 -31.02 11.53
CA GLN A 608 -2.84 -30.30 11.10
C GLN A 608 -2.67 -28.79 11.20
N LEU A 609 -2.15 -28.32 12.36
CA LEU A 609 -1.95 -26.90 12.62
C LEU A 609 -0.93 -26.28 11.63
N LEU A 610 0.18 -26.96 11.37
CA LEU A 610 1.18 -26.52 10.41
C LEU A 610 0.56 -26.24 9.04
N THR A 611 -0.22 -27.19 8.51
CA THR A 611 -0.85 -27.03 7.20
C THR A 611 -1.85 -25.86 7.20
N VAL A 612 -2.67 -25.77 8.24
CA VAL A 612 -3.71 -24.73 8.34
C VAL A 612 -3.09 -23.31 8.51
N PHE A 613 -1.96 -23.21 9.22
CA PHE A 613 -1.30 -21.95 9.46
C PHE A 613 -0.46 -21.45 8.29
N PHE A 614 0.39 -22.30 7.76
CA PHE A 614 1.35 -21.85 6.73
C PHE A 614 0.75 -21.76 5.33
N LEU A 615 -0.37 -22.42 5.05
CA LEU A 615 -1.06 -22.30 3.76
C LEU A 615 -1.46 -20.83 3.44
N PRO A 616 -2.11 -20.06 4.33
CA PRO A 616 -2.39 -18.65 4.09
C PRO A 616 -1.14 -17.80 3.87
N LEU A 617 -0.05 -18.08 4.58
CA LEU A 617 1.21 -17.34 4.44
C LEU A 617 1.85 -17.59 3.06
N ILE A 618 1.87 -18.85 2.60
CA ILE A 618 2.39 -19.20 1.27
C ILE A 618 1.57 -18.50 0.18
N PHE A 619 0.24 -18.49 0.30
CA PHE A 619 -0.61 -17.77 -0.65
C PHE A 619 -0.40 -16.25 -0.56
N ALA A 620 -0.20 -15.68 0.61
CA ALA A 620 0.09 -14.26 0.78
C ALA A 620 1.42 -13.87 0.10
N ALA A 621 2.47 -14.68 0.28
CA ALA A 621 3.75 -14.48 -0.42
C ALA A 621 3.60 -14.62 -1.94
N MET A 622 2.79 -15.57 -2.40
CA MET A 622 2.47 -15.74 -3.82
C MET A 622 1.70 -14.53 -4.38
N HIS A 623 0.69 -14.03 -3.66
CA HIS A 623 -0.04 -12.82 -4.06
C HIS A 623 0.89 -11.63 -4.20
N LEU A 624 1.80 -11.44 -3.23
CA LEU A 624 2.79 -10.37 -3.26
C LEU A 624 3.74 -10.52 -4.47
N ALA A 625 4.21 -11.75 -4.76
CA ALA A 625 5.08 -12.01 -5.90
C ALA A 625 4.43 -11.65 -7.25
N PHE A 626 3.14 -12.00 -7.43
CA PHE A 626 2.40 -11.62 -8.64
C PHE A 626 2.01 -10.14 -8.68
N ALA A 627 1.80 -9.50 -7.51
CA ALA A 627 1.51 -8.08 -7.43
C ALA A 627 2.77 -7.21 -7.62
N PHE A 628 3.97 -7.77 -7.44
CA PHE A 628 5.25 -7.04 -7.48
C PHE A 628 5.43 -6.17 -8.73
N PRO A 629 5.19 -6.64 -9.98
CA PRO A 629 5.33 -5.81 -11.18
C PRO A 629 4.38 -4.61 -11.18
N MET A 630 3.12 -4.81 -10.76
CA MET A 630 2.13 -3.74 -10.69
C MET A 630 2.48 -2.72 -9.61
N ILE A 631 2.87 -3.17 -8.41
CA ILE A 631 3.28 -2.28 -7.31
C ILE A 631 4.52 -1.47 -7.73
N ARG A 632 5.49 -2.09 -8.40
CA ARG A 632 6.65 -1.38 -8.96
C ARG A 632 6.23 -0.23 -9.88
N LYS A 633 5.22 -0.44 -10.74
CA LYS A 633 4.69 0.63 -11.59
C LYS A 633 4.00 1.74 -10.77
N LEU A 634 3.31 1.39 -9.71
CA LEU A 634 2.73 2.39 -8.79
C LEU A 634 3.81 3.19 -8.04
N LEU A 635 4.90 2.55 -7.63
CA LEU A 635 6.02 3.23 -6.97
C LEU A 635 6.74 4.23 -7.89
N LEU A 636 6.70 4.02 -9.21
CA LEU A 636 7.19 5.01 -10.18
C LEU A 636 6.41 6.34 -10.12
N LEU A 637 5.12 6.32 -9.74
CA LEU A 637 4.34 7.55 -9.50
C LEU A 637 4.89 8.38 -8.34
N PHE A 638 5.62 7.74 -7.43
CA PHE A 638 6.38 8.36 -6.34
C PHE A 638 7.87 8.48 -6.67
N ASN A 639 8.22 8.50 -7.94
CA ASN A 639 9.59 8.62 -8.43
C ASN A 639 10.59 7.55 -7.90
N LEU A 640 10.11 6.43 -7.37
CA LEU A 640 10.96 5.31 -6.97
C LEU A 640 11.20 4.37 -8.14
N SER A 641 12.36 4.50 -8.78
CA SER A 641 12.78 3.67 -9.93
C SER A 641 13.62 2.45 -9.54
N ASN A 642 14.20 2.43 -8.32
CA ASN A 642 15.11 1.40 -7.83
C ASN A 642 14.39 0.07 -7.55
N ALA A 643 14.30 -0.78 -8.59
CA ALA A 643 13.68 -2.11 -8.48
C ALA A 643 14.44 -3.06 -7.53
N GLY A 644 15.77 -2.91 -7.41
CA GLY A 644 16.59 -3.71 -6.51
C GLY A 644 16.27 -3.44 -5.05
N LEU A 645 16.11 -2.17 -4.68
CA LEU A 645 15.69 -1.76 -3.35
C LEU A 645 14.29 -2.32 -3.02
N PHE A 646 13.33 -2.21 -3.94
CA PHE A 646 11.99 -2.75 -3.73
C PHE A 646 11.99 -4.28 -3.59
N ALA A 647 12.81 -5.00 -4.35
CA ALA A 647 12.95 -6.44 -4.20
C ALA A 647 13.57 -6.81 -2.83
N MET A 648 14.62 -6.11 -2.41
CA MET A 648 15.28 -6.33 -1.12
C MET A 648 14.32 -6.08 0.05
N THR A 649 13.64 -4.93 0.09
CA THR A 649 12.67 -4.59 1.14
C THR A 649 11.50 -5.58 1.17
N THR A 650 11.06 -6.06 0.01
CA THR A 650 10.01 -7.09 -0.10
C THR A 650 10.45 -8.40 0.53
N VAL A 651 11.66 -8.89 0.21
CA VAL A 651 12.19 -10.14 0.79
C VAL A 651 12.38 -10.02 2.30
N ILE A 652 12.94 -8.90 2.77
CA ILE A 652 13.11 -8.63 4.21
C ILE A 652 11.75 -8.60 4.92
N SER A 653 10.76 -7.92 4.36
CA SER A 653 9.40 -7.84 4.92
C SER A 653 8.75 -9.22 5.05
N VAL A 654 8.87 -10.06 4.02
CA VAL A 654 8.37 -11.44 4.05
C VAL A 654 9.08 -12.25 5.13
N ALA A 655 10.41 -12.13 5.25
CA ALA A 655 11.20 -12.87 6.26
C ALA A 655 10.81 -12.45 7.69
N VAL A 656 10.74 -11.15 7.97
CA VAL A 656 10.34 -10.61 9.27
C VAL A 656 8.92 -11.04 9.63
N PHE A 657 7.99 -10.93 8.69
CA PHE A 657 6.61 -11.36 8.90
C PHE A 657 6.51 -12.88 9.14
N ALA A 658 7.28 -13.69 8.43
CA ALA A 658 7.30 -15.15 8.63
C ALA A 658 7.81 -15.54 10.03
N VAL A 659 8.83 -14.84 10.54
CA VAL A 659 9.34 -15.03 11.93
C VAL A 659 8.25 -14.68 12.94
N PHE A 660 7.62 -13.51 12.81
CA PHE A 660 6.51 -13.10 13.67
C PHE A 660 5.35 -14.10 13.61
N TYR A 661 4.96 -14.52 12.42
CA TYR A 661 3.87 -15.47 12.20
C TYR A 661 4.16 -16.84 12.83
N THR A 662 5.41 -17.28 12.80
CA THR A 662 5.87 -18.51 13.47
C THR A 662 5.73 -18.39 15.00
N PHE A 663 6.04 -17.23 15.57
CA PHE A 663 5.84 -16.98 17.00
C PHE A 663 4.35 -17.06 17.40
N VAL A 664 3.47 -16.46 16.59
CA VAL A 664 2.01 -16.54 16.77
C VAL A 664 1.53 -18.00 16.69
N TYR A 665 2.06 -18.77 15.73
CA TYR A 665 1.78 -20.19 15.59
C TYR A 665 2.15 -20.97 16.86
N GLN A 666 3.36 -20.80 17.39
CA GLN A 666 3.82 -21.50 18.59
C GLN A 666 2.93 -21.18 19.79
N SER A 667 2.59 -19.91 20.00
CA SER A 667 1.76 -19.46 21.10
C SER A 667 0.34 -20.04 21.05
N THR A 668 -0.28 -20.02 19.87
CA THR A 668 -1.65 -20.51 19.67
C THR A 668 -1.72 -22.04 19.67
N SER A 669 -0.71 -22.74 19.13
CA SER A 669 -0.59 -24.20 19.15
C SER A 669 -0.52 -24.74 20.59
N ASN A 670 0.21 -24.07 21.47
CA ASN A 670 0.28 -24.42 22.90
C ASN A 670 -1.08 -24.27 23.59
N ALA A 671 -1.81 -23.19 23.30
CA ALA A 671 -3.16 -22.97 23.83
C ALA A 671 -4.14 -24.06 23.36
N TYR A 672 -4.10 -24.42 22.08
CA TYR A 672 -4.91 -25.51 21.51
C TYR A 672 -4.61 -26.87 22.19
N TYR A 673 -3.31 -27.21 22.35
CA TYR A 673 -2.91 -28.45 22.99
C TYR A 673 -3.40 -28.56 24.45
N LYS A 674 -3.33 -27.48 25.23
CA LYS A 674 -3.86 -27.43 26.59
C LYS A 674 -5.36 -27.73 26.62
N ILE A 675 -6.13 -27.22 25.69
CA ILE A 675 -7.58 -27.47 25.62
C ILE A 675 -7.86 -28.94 25.28
N VAL A 676 -7.19 -29.47 24.26
CA VAL A 676 -7.44 -30.86 23.77
C VAL A 676 -6.97 -31.91 24.74
N SER A 677 -5.87 -31.67 25.49
CA SER A 677 -5.32 -32.61 26.45
C SER A 677 -6.12 -32.70 27.77
N GLY A 678 -7.12 -31.84 27.95
CA GLY A 678 -7.92 -31.79 29.18
C GLY A 678 -7.12 -31.41 30.43
N ALA A 679 -5.90 -30.86 30.25
CA ALA A 679 -5.08 -30.38 31.37
C ALA A 679 -5.81 -29.22 32.03
N ARG A 680 -6.43 -29.50 33.21
CA ARG A 680 -6.95 -28.49 34.11
C ARG A 680 -5.76 -27.73 34.72
N GLU A 681 -5.80 -26.39 34.62
CA GLU A 681 -4.99 -25.52 35.50
C GLU A 681 -5.45 -25.60 36.90
#